data_e31294798e223bb7facf53c26075c7b2
#
_entry.id   e31294798e223bb7facf53c26075c7b2
#
_cell.length_a   1.000
_cell.length_b   1.000
_cell.length_c   1.000
_cell.angle_alpha   90.00
_cell.angle_beta   90.00
_cell.angle_gamma   90.00
#
_symmetry.space_group_name_H-M   'P 1'
#
loop_
_entity.id
_entity.type
_entity.pdbx_description
1 polymer ?
#
loop_
_entity_poly.entity_id
_entity_poly.type
_entity_poly.pdbx_seq_one_letter_code
_entity_poly.pdbx_strand_id
1 'polypeptide(L)'
;MTSMDRRHFLRAAAAGASLSLFPPAIRRALAIPANNTTGTINDVQHVVIFMQENRSFDHYFGTLPGVRGFADRFTIPQPSGANVWQQSDGSRTVLPFHLDSTKGNALLAGGAHSWSDSHSAWDNGRMTQWPKSKGDVSMGYLQSADLPFHFALANAFTICDAYHCSLHGGTNSNRIFMWTGTNGPTGSNYAVVNNNGWDGLGASATGLTWTTYAERLQAANVSWKVYENQPDNYTDNPLAGFATFRKVNETVPGSPNAPYTAAMEALSPLYKGIGNTMPDGGFLQALRDDIAAGQLPQVSWIVSPQAYCEHPGASTPGQGAYYLQLLLDALTANPDVWSKTVLIVNYDENDCFFDHMPPPDAPSPNGDGTYAGKSTVTTQYEYFTVPNPPGDSSPLKPDGLPYGPGPRVPMFVISPWSTGGYVNSQVFDHTSVLRFLEARFGVSEPNISPWRRTVFGDLTSCFNFATPNDATPAAIAAPTKAAADAQSAQQSALGAVPVPSVATQSMPQQALVLRPSRALPYHLHTSANVDTQNGTVWLVFSNTGSAGAVFHVYDQLHLDRAPRRYTVEAGKELSDIWTPATTDSGVYSLWVLGPNGFHREFTGNIVAAATGPKPEVRVCYDETNNAVYLTIMNTGTSTTSVTVTSNAYRADGPWAYSVPAGMQVEPYWSLTASNGWYDFTLAAENGVTRRFAGRVETGKDSVSDPAMGAAS
;
A
#
# COMPACT_ATOMS: atom_id res chain seq x y z
N MET A 1 -47.63 -11.99 12.70
CA MET A 1 -46.62 -12.69 11.90
C MET A 1 -46.59 -12.04 10.53
N THR A 2 -45.66 -11.16 10.32
CA THR A 2 -45.43 -10.50 9.03
C THR A 2 -44.84 -11.51 8.04
N SER A 3 -45.51 -11.71 6.92
CA SER A 3 -45.04 -12.63 5.85
C SER A 3 -43.72 -12.13 5.30
N MET A 4 -42.64 -12.87 5.54
CA MET A 4 -41.36 -12.64 4.90
C MET A 4 -41.53 -12.79 3.39
N ASP A 5 -41.19 -11.75 2.63
CA ASP A 5 -41.25 -11.78 1.17
C ASP A 5 -40.29 -12.87 0.63
N ARG A 6 -40.77 -13.63 -0.38
CA ARG A 6 -40.05 -14.75 -0.99
C ARG A 6 -38.65 -14.36 -1.48
N ARG A 7 -38.45 -13.08 -1.84
CA ARG A 7 -37.16 -12.52 -2.23
C ARG A 7 -36.20 -12.34 -1.05
N HIS A 8 -36.70 -11.95 0.12
CA HIS A 8 -35.91 -11.85 1.36
C HIS A 8 -35.54 -13.24 1.88
N PHE A 9 -36.48 -14.21 1.78
CA PHE A 9 -36.19 -15.60 2.14
C PHE A 9 -35.12 -16.23 1.23
N LEU A 10 -35.20 -16.01 -0.10
CA LEU A 10 -34.21 -16.52 -1.04
C LEU A 10 -32.85 -15.85 -0.87
N ARG A 11 -32.81 -14.55 -0.55
CA ARG A 11 -31.56 -13.85 -0.22
C ARG A 11 -30.95 -14.34 1.10
N ALA A 12 -31.76 -14.55 2.13
CA ALA A 12 -31.31 -15.12 3.39
C ALA A 12 -30.84 -16.58 3.25
N ALA A 13 -31.50 -17.39 2.42
CA ALA A 13 -31.09 -18.75 2.12
C ALA A 13 -29.80 -18.81 1.27
N ALA A 14 -29.64 -17.90 0.31
CA ALA A 14 -28.40 -17.77 -0.49
C ALA A 14 -27.22 -17.27 0.39
N ALA A 15 -27.46 -16.29 1.28
CA ALA A 15 -26.49 -15.82 2.25
C ALA A 15 -26.07 -16.93 3.23
N GLY A 16 -27.03 -17.70 3.75
CA GLY A 16 -26.73 -18.84 4.62
C GLY A 16 -25.93 -19.95 3.96
N ALA A 17 -26.18 -20.23 2.66
CA ALA A 17 -25.43 -21.21 1.90
C ALA A 17 -24.02 -20.74 1.59
N SER A 18 -23.82 -19.45 1.28
CA SER A 18 -22.48 -18.87 1.04
C SER A 18 -21.62 -18.81 2.32
N LEU A 19 -22.22 -18.48 3.49
CA LEU A 19 -21.53 -18.52 4.77
C LEU A 19 -20.95 -19.90 5.12
N SER A 20 -21.61 -20.99 4.71
CA SER A 20 -21.14 -22.34 4.99
C SER A 20 -19.81 -22.70 4.31
N LEU A 21 -19.39 -21.90 3.32
CA LEU A 21 -18.18 -22.11 2.55
C LEU A 21 -16.92 -21.44 3.13
N PHE A 22 -17.03 -20.44 4.02
CA PHE A 22 -15.88 -19.80 4.65
C PHE A 22 -15.20 -20.68 5.73
N PRO A 23 -13.87 -20.52 5.96
CA PRO A 23 -13.21 -21.09 7.12
C PRO A 23 -13.96 -20.78 8.41
N PRO A 24 -13.95 -21.69 9.40
CA PRO A 24 -14.72 -21.50 10.64
C PRO A 24 -14.42 -20.17 11.36
N ALA A 25 -13.14 -19.76 11.38
CA ALA A 25 -12.73 -18.50 12.00
C ALA A 25 -13.35 -17.28 11.31
N ILE A 26 -13.28 -17.25 9.96
CA ILE A 26 -13.86 -16.16 9.17
C ILE A 26 -15.39 -16.14 9.32
N ARG A 27 -16.04 -17.30 9.30
CA ARG A 27 -17.49 -17.40 9.51
C ARG A 27 -17.94 -16.85 10.87
N ARG A 28 -17.20 -17.16 11.94
CA ARG A 28 -17.48 -16.59 13.26
C ARG A 28 -17.29 -15.08 13.27
N ALA A 29 -16.19 -14.59 12.70
CA ALA A 29 -15.92 -13.15 12.62
C ALA A 29 -17.02 -12.37 11.88
N LEU A 30 -17.54 -12.93 10.77
CA LEU A 30 -18.64 -12.34 10.00
C LEU A 30 -20.01 -12.47 10.68
N ALA A 31 -20.21 -13.48 11.51
CA ALA A 31 -21.48 -13.72 12.20
C ALA A 31 -21.69 -12.85 13.44
N ILE A 32 -20.65 -12.23 13.98
CA ILE A 32 -20.72 -11.36 15.15
C ILE A 32 -20.90 -9.93 14.68
N PRO A 33 -22.03 -9.26 14.95
CA PRO A 33 -22.27 -7.90 14.51
C PRO A 33 -21.33 -6.92 15.21
N ALA A 34 -21.07 -5.80 14.56
CA ALA A 34 -20.32 -4.69 15.13
C ALA A 34 -21.07 -4.09 16.34
N ASN A 35 -20.32 -3.68 17.36
CA ASN A 35 -20.82 -2.72 18.33
C ASN A 35 -21.08 -1.40 17.58
N ASN A 36 -22.31 -0.91 17.63
CA ASN A 36 -22.72 0.31 16.92
C ASN A 36 -23.44 1.28 17.87
N THR A 37 -22.83 1.54 19.03
CA THR A 37 -23.39 2.41 20.06
C THR A 37 -23.31 3.88 19.65
N THR A 38 -22.19 4.30 19.07
CA THR A 38 -21.94 5.68 18.62
C THR A 38 -22.02 5.84 17.10
N GLY A 39 -21.85 4.76 16.34
CA GLY A 39 -21.72 4.78 14.89
C GLY A 39 -20.44 5.47 14.40
N THR A 40 -19.41 5.51 15.24
CA THR A 40 -18.13 6.17 14.98
C THR A 40 -16.96 5.30 15.40
N ILE A 41 -15.73 5.74 15.11
CA ILE A 41 -14.48 5.08 15.56
C ILE A 41 -14.44 4.86 17.09
N ASN A 42 -15.22 5.60 17.87
CA ASN A 42 -15.27 5.45 19.32
C ASN A 42 -15.87 4.11 19.77
N ASP A 43 -16.55 3.40 18.89
CA ASP A 43 -17.06 2.04 19.15
C ASP A 43 -15.94 0.99 19.16
N VAL A 44 -14.77 1.29 18.60
CA VAL A 44 -13.57 0.43 18.67
C VAL A 44 -12.96 0.51 20.06
N GLN A 45 -12.90 -0.59 20.78
CA GLN A 45 -12.28 -0.66 22.11
C GLN A 45 -10.90 -1.33 22.08
N HIS A 46 -10.68 -2.24 21.13
CA HIS A 46 -9.44 -3.00 21.00
C HIS A 46 -8.90 -2.91 19.58
N VAL A 47 -7.62 -2.61 19.45
CA VAL A 47 -6.88 -2.68 18.19
C VAL A 47 -5.77 -3.71 18.34
N VAL A 48 -5.85 -4.78 17.57
CA VAL A 48 -4.86 -5.86 17.52
C VAL A 48 -4.07 -5.72 16.23
N ILE A 49 -2.75 -5.68 16.32
CA ILE A 49 -1.84 -5.48 15.20
C ILE A 49 -0.98 -6.72 15.05
N PHE A 50 -1.00 -7.31 13.86
CA PHE A 50 -0.22 -8.50 13.52
C PHE A 50 0.55 -8.23 12.24
N MET A 51 1.85 -7.96 12.35
CA MET A 51 2.75 -7.75 11.22
C MET A 51 3.45 -9.05 10.86
N GLN A 52 3.28 -9.47 9.61
CA GLN A 52 3.91 -10.64 9.01
C GLN A 52 5.15 -10.21 8.20
N GLU A 53 5.84 -11.17 7.60
CA GLU A 53 7.16 -11.01 6.97
C GLU A 53 7.11 -11.13 5.45
N ASN A 54 7.77 -10.20 4.84
CA ASN A 54 8.49 -10.15 3.58
C ASN A 54 7.74 -10.63 2.35
N ARG A 55 6.61 -9.97 1.99
CA ARG A 55 5.86 -10.28 0.76
C ARG A 55 5.41 -8.99 0.06
N SER A 56 5.61 -8.88 -1.27
CA SER A 56 5.02 -7.79 -2.02
C SER A 56 3.53 -8.01 -2.31
N PHE A 57 2.81 -6.93 -2.65
CA PHE A 57 1.41 -7.01 -2.98
C PHE A 57 1.18 -7.83 -4.27
N ASP A 58 1.94 -7.57 -5.35
CA ASP A 58 1.79 -8.32 -6.59
C ASP A 58 2.18 -9.79 -6.44
N HIS A 59 3.17 -10.10 -5.59
CA HIS A 59 3.56 -11.47 -5.29
C HIS A 59 2.40 -12.29 -4.72
N TYR A 60 1.57 -11.70 -3.83
CA TYR A 60 0.42 -12.39 -3.22
C TYR A 60 -0.89 -12.15 -3.97
N PHE A 61 -1.15 -10.92 -4.41
CA PHE A 61 -2.47 -10.48 -4.86
C PHE A 61 -2.49 -9.92 -6.28
N GLY A 62 -1.41 -10.03 -7.04
CA GLY A 62 -1.37 -9.60 -8.44
C GLY A 62 -2.46 -10.25 -9.31
N THR A 63 -2.92 -11.46 -8.96
CA THR A 63 -4.02 -12.17 -9.64
C THR A 63 -5.39 -11.97 -8.99
N LEU A 64 -5.50 -11.30 -7.82
CA LEU A 64 -6.77 -11.10 -7.12
C LEU A 64 -7.69 -10.18 -7.93
N PRO A 65 -8.94 -10.60 -8.24
CA PRO A 65 -9.84 -9.75 -9.00
C PRO A 65 -10.20 -8.44 -8.28
N GLY A 66 -10.27 -7.35 -9.04
CA GLY A 66 -10.74 -6.05 -8.55
C GLY A 66 -9.78 -5.29 -7.65
N VAL A 67 -8.49 -5.62 -7.67
CA VAL A 67 -7.39 -4.84 -7.08
C VAL A 67 -6.42 -4.41 -8.16
N ARG A 68 -5.60 -3.41 -7.92
CA ARG A 68 -4.53 -3.00 -8.84
C ARG A 68 -3.40 -4.03 -8.83
N GLY A 69 -3.50 -5.01 -9.72
CA GLY A 69 -2.60 -6.13 -9.92
C GLY A 69 -2.15 -6.25 -11.37
N PHE A 70 -2.01 -7.48 -11.87
CA PHE A 70 -1.46 -7.75 -13.22
C PHE A 70 -2.29 -7.19 -14.39
N ALA A 71 -3.52 -6.80 -14.17
CA ALA A 71 -4.37 -6.15 -15.16
C ALA A 71 -4.47 -4.63 -14.99
N ASP A 72 -3.57 -4.01 -14.22
CA ASP A 72 -3.54 -2.54 -14.10
C ASP A 72 -3.30 -1.90 -15.48
N ARG A 73 -4.12 -0.89 -15.78
CA ARG A 73 -4.15 -0.23 -17.09
C ARG A 73 -3.09 0.84 -17.27
N PHE A 74 -2.56 1.39 -16.18
CA PHE A 74 -1.66 2.54 -16.18
C PHE A 74 -0.31 2.19 -15.55
N THR A 75 0.39 1.26 -16.20
CA THR A 75 1.74 0.87 -15.81
C THR A 75 2.78 1.86 -16.34
N ILE A 76 3.83 2.10 -15.54
CA ILE A 76 4.86 3.08 -15.88
C ILE A 76 5.64 2.68 -17.14
N PRO A 77 6.00 3.66 -18.01
CA PRO A 77 6.81 3.39 -19.19
C PRO A 77 8.26 3.12 -18.82
N GLN A 78 8.91 2.19 -19.51
CA GLN A 78 10.32 1.81 -19.33
C GLN A 78 11.22 2.47 -20.38
N PRO A 79 12.50 2.78 -20.06
CA PRO A 79 13.46 3.33 -21.02
C PRO A 79 13.67 2.47 -22.26
N SER A 80 13.47 1.17 -22.16
CA SER A 80 13.53 0.22 -23.27
C SER A 80 12.35 0.31 -24.24
N GLY A 81 11.32 1.12 -23.95
CA GLY A 81 10.05 1.14 -24.67
C GLY A 81 9.11 -0.01 -24.28
N ALA A 82 9.54 -0.88 -23.37
CA ALA A 82 8.71 -1.93 -22.78
C ALA A 82 7.79 -1.36 -21.67
N ASN A 83 6.89 -2.16 -21.15
CA ASN A 83 6.14 -1.83 -19.94
C ASN A 83 6.88 -2.35 -18.68
N VAL A 84 6.46 -1.92 -17.50
CA VAL A 84 7.10 -2.26 -16.22
C VAL A 84 7.16 -3.76 -15.92
N TRP A 85 6.27 -4.56 -16.50
CA TRP A 85 6.26 -6.01 -16.34
C TRP A 85 7.43 -6.72 -17.03
N GLN A 86 8.03 -6.08 -18.03
CA GLN A 86 9.11 -6.62 -18.85
C GLN A 86 10.46 -6.26 -18.25
N GLN A 87 10.80 -6.85 -17.12
CA GLN A 87 12.03 -6.61 -16.40
C GLN A 87 13.22 -7.35 -17.04
N SER A 88 14.44 -6.81 -16.87
CA SER A 88 15.65 -7.44 -17.38
C SER A 88 16.56 -7.94 -16.27
N ASP A 89 17.11 -9.17 -16.43
CA ASP A 89 18.19 -9.69 -15.57
C ASP A 89 19.60 -9.23 -16.04
N GLY A 90 19.65 -8.42 -17.10
CA GLY A 90 20.87 -7.97 -17.78
C GLY A 90 21.23 -8.80 -19.01
N SER A 91 20.63 -9.95 -19.23
CA SER A 91 20.84 -10.85 -20.37
C SER A 91 19.57 -11.13 -21.18
N ARG A 92 18.42 -11.16 -20.51
CA ARG A 92 17.11 -11.45 -21.10
C ARG A 92 15.99 -10.69 -20.39
N THR A 93 14.80 -10.69 -20.99
CA THR A 93 13.58 -10.23 -20.33
C THR A 93 12.99 -11.36 -19.46
N VAL A 94 12.60 -11.00 -18.25
CA VAL A 94 11.88 -11.86 -17.29
C VAL A 94 10.52 -11.23 -17.03
N LEU A 95 9.44 -11.95 -17.35
CA LEU A 95 8.07 -11.58 -17.00
C LEU A 95 7.70 -12.13 -15.62
N PRO A 96 6.68 -11.59 -14.96
CA PRO A 96 6.09 -12.24 -13.78
C PRO A 96 5.70 -13.68 -14.10
N PHE A 97 6.06 -14.63 -13.23
CA PHE A 97 5.79 -16.06 -13.44
C PHE A 97 5.27 -16.72 -12.18
N HIS A 98 4.40 -17.73 -12.34
CA HIS A 98 3.83 -18.46 -11.22
C HIS A 98 4.91 -19.31 -10.51
N LEU A 99 5.10 -19.06 -9.22
CA LEU A 99 5.88 -19.93 -8.33
C LEU A 99 5.03 -21.17 -8.00
N ASP A 100 5.09 -22.18 -8.89
CA ASP A 100 4.30 -23.40 -8.79
C ASP A 100 4.94 -24.37 -7.79
N SER A 101 4.30 -24.57 -6.65
CA SER A 101 4.78 -25.42 -5.55
C SER A 101 4.88 -26.90 -5.94
N THR A 102 4.34 -27.31 -7.09
CA THR A 102 4.50 -28.67 -7.62
C THR A 102 5.79 -28.84 -8.43
N LYS A 103 6.42 -27.73 -8.83
CA LYS A 103 7.63 -27.72 -9.66
C LYS A 103 8.90 -27.40 -8.91
N GLY A 104 8.80 -26.99 -7.64
CA GLY A 104 9.95 -26.64 -6.82
C GLY A 104 9.55 -25.95 -5.53
N ASN A 105 10.56 -25.45 -4.80
CA ASN A 105 10.38 -24.65 -3.60
C ASN A 105 9.83 -23.26 -3.94
N ALA A 106 8.53 -23.14 -4.01
CA ALA A 106 7.81 -21.93 -4.32
C ALA A 106 7.47 -21.09 -3.09
N LEU A 107 7.09 -21.78 -2.00
CA LEU A 107 6.47 -21.13 -0.84
C LEU A 107 7.49 -20.59 0.16
N LEU A 108 8.73 -21.07 0.10
CA LEU A 108 9.87 -20.57 0.86
C LEU A 108 10.86 -19.77 0.00
N ALA A 109 10.53 -19.52 -1.29
CA ALA A 109 11.37 -18.72 -2.16
C ALA A 109 11.45 -17.26 -1.66
N GLY A 110 12.64 -16.68 -1.76
CA GLY A 110 12.93 -15.29 -1.38
C GLY A 110 14.33 -14.88 -1.82
N GLY A 111 14.77 -13.68 -1.47
CA GLY A 111 16.05 -13.16 -1.93
C GLY A 111 16.54 -11.91 -1.19
N ALA A 112 17.31 -11.08 -1.89
CA ALA A 112 17.92 -9.89 -1.33
C ALA A 112 16.89 -8.79 -1.03
N HIS A 113 16.98 -8.16 0.15
CA HIS A 113 16.08 -7.09 0.62
C HIS A 113 16.80 -6.03 1.47
N SER A 114 18.08 -5.76 1.17
CA SER A 114 18.84 -4.71 1.83
C SER A 114 18.59 -3.32 1.21
N TRP A 115 19.05 -2.27 1.87
CA TRP A 115 19.02 -0.89 1.36
C TRP A 115 19.55 -0.77 -0.07
N SER A 116 20.74 -1.33 -0.33
CA SER A 116 21.44 -1.14 -1.61
C SER A 116 20.76 -1.87 -2.77
N ASP A 117 20.31 -3.11 -2.59
CA ASP A 117 19.65 -3.85 -3.68
C ASP A 117 18.24 -3.32 -3.93
N SER A 118 17.53 -2.88 -2.87
CA SER A 118 16.20 -2.28 -3.00
C SER A 118 16.24 -0.95 -3.75
N HIS A 119 17.19 -0.05 -3.45
CA HIS A 119 17.38 1.19 -4.20
C HIS A 119 17.87 0.93 -5.63
N SER A 120 18.70 -0.09 -5.83
CA SER A 120 19.14 -0.49 -7.18
C SER A 120 17.98 -1.01 -8.03
N ALA A 121 17.09 -1.82 -7.45
CA ALA A 121 15.89 -2.34 -8.12
C ALA A 121 14.88 -1.21 -8.43
N TRP A 122 14.65 -0.32 -7.49
CA TRP A 122 13.77 0.84 -7.63
C TRP A 122 14.28 1.86 -8.67
N ASP A 123 15.61 2.00 -8.81
CA ASP A 123 16.25 2.82 -9.84
C ASP A 123 15.70 4.26 -9.92
N ASN A 124 15.64 4.94 -8.78
CA ASN A 124 15.09 6.30 -8.65
C ASN A 124 13.62 6.45 -9.15
N GLY A 125 12.84 5.38 -9.14
CA GLY A 125 11.44 5.35 -9.60
C GLY A 125 11.24 4.90 -11.03
N ARG A 126 12.32 4.54 -11.76
CA ARG A 126 12.22 3.91 -13.10
C ARG A 126 11.89 2.43 -13.02
N MET A 127 12.20 1.77 -11.89
CA MET A 127 11.93 0.36 -11.62
C MET A 127 12.45 -0.59 -12.70
N THR A 128 13.69 -0.39 -13.12
CA THR A 128 14.28 -1.07 -14.30
C THR A 128 15.25 -2.21 -13.96
N GLN A 129 15.63 -2.39 -12.69
CA GLN A 129 16.73 -3.25 -12.29
C GLN A 129 16.31 -4.43 -11.40
N TRP A 130 15.05 -4.85 -11.42
CA TRP A 130 14.52 -5.79 -10.42
C TRP A 130 15.20 -7.16 -10.43
N PRO A 131 15.11 -8.01 -11.50
CA PRO A 131 15.80 -9.29 -11.51
C PRO A 131 17.32 -9.16 -11.45
N LYS A 132 17.86 -8.08 -12.05
CA LYS A 132 19.30 -7.84 -12.02
C LYS A 132 19.85 -7.58 -10.63
N SER A 133 19.08 -6.91 -9.77
CA SER A 133 19.46 -6.58 -8.38
C SER A 133 19.07 -7.66 -7.37
N LYS A 134 17.96 -8.37 -7.62
CA LYS A 134 17.33 -9.29 -6.66
C LYS A 134 17.20 -10.74 -7.16
N GLY A 135 17.66 -11.03 -8.39
CA GLY A 135 17.53 -12.35 -9.02
C GLY A 135 16.16 -12.58 -9.68
N ASP A 136 16.08 -13.54 -10.59
CA ASP A 136 14.89 -13.83 -11.38
C ASP A 136 13.68 -14.24 -10.52
N VAL A 137 13.92 -14.87 -9.36
CA VAL A 137 12.86 -15.27 -8.42
C VAL A 137 12.02 -14.08 -7.95
N SER A 138 12.57 -12.89 -8.01
CA SER A 138 11.87 -11.65 -7.64
C SER A 138 10.62 -11.39 -8.47
N MET A 139 10.56 -11.91 -9.72
CA MET A 139 9.39 -11.82 -10.59
C MET A 139 8.35 -12.91 -10.32
N GLY A 140 8.55 -13.72 -9.28
CA GLY A 140 7.66 -14.81 -8.90
C GLY A 140 6.40 -14.34 -8.20
N TYR A 141 5.24 -14.90 -8.55
CA TYR A 141 3.97 -14.65 -7.87
C TYR A 141 3.27 -15.94 -7.45
N LEU A 142 2.40 -15.83 -6.46
CA LEU A 142 1.47 -16.86 -6.00
C LEU A 142 0.05 -16.53 -6.45
N GLN A 143 -0.85 -17.49 -6.39
CA GLN A 143 -2.24 -17.34 -6.80
C GLN A 143 -3.20 -17.95 -5.78
N SER A 144 -4.51 -17.85 -6.03
CA SER A 144 -5.53 -18.29 -5.06
C SER A 144 -5.41 -19.74 -4.61
N ALA A 145 -4.86 -20.62 -5.47
CA ALA A 145 -4.63 -22.02 -5.12
C ALA A 145 -3.48 -22.21 -4.11
N ASP A 146 -2.50 -21.29 -4.13
CA ASP A 146 -1.36 -21.28 -3.21
C ASP A 146 -1.71 -20.56 -1.89
N LEU A 147 -2.63 -19.56 -1.96
CA LEU A 147 -3.00 -18.65 -0.88
C LEU A 147 -4.51 -18.67 -0.54
N PRO A 148 -5.14 -19.84 -0.40
CA PRO A 148 -6.61 -19.92 -0.30
C PRO A 148 -7.18 -19.12 0.89
N PHE A 149 -6.52 -19.12 2.03
CA PHE A 149 -6.97 -18.40 3.22
C PHE A 149 -6.85 -16.88 3.07
N HIS A 150 -5.74 -16.40 2.51
CA HIS A 150 -5.51 -14.96 2.30
C HIS A 150 -6.52 -14.38 1.28
N PHE A 151 -6.81 -15.13 0.21
CA PHE A 151 -7.87 -14.74 -0.75
C PHE A 151 -9.25 -14.75 -0.10
N ALA A 152 -9.53 -15.70 0.81
CA ALA A 152 -10.78 -15.72 1.57
C ALA A 152 -10.92 -14.49 2.48
N LEU A 153 -9.84 -14.07 3.16
CA LEU A 153 -9.82 -12.84 3.96
C LEU A 153 -10.07 -11.60 3.11
N ALA A 154 -9.38 -11.46 1.97
CA ALA A 154 -9.58 -10.36 1.03
C ALA A 154 -11.03 -10.30 0.50
N ASN A 155 -11.69 -11.44 0.35
CA ASN A 155 -13.07 -11.52 -0.10
C ASN A 155 -14.10 -11.31 1.03
N ALA A 156 -13.69 -11.43 2.29
CA ALA A 156 -14.56 -11.25 3.45
C ALA A 156 -14.48 -9.83 4.05
N PHE A 157 -13.29 -9.24 4.06
CA PHE A 157 -12.99 -7.98 4.74
C PHE A 157 -12.41 -6.95 3.76
N THR A 158 -11.88 -5.84 4.29
CA THR A 158 -11.24 -4.82 3.45
C THR A 158 -9.77 -5.14 3.23
N ILE A 159 -9.36 -5.19 1.95
CA ILE A 159 -7.95 -5.24 1.51
C ILE A 159 -7.51 -3.86 1.03
N CYS A 160 -6.27 -3.43 1.37
CA CYS A 160 -5.67 -2.18 0.91
C CYS A 160 -4.68 -2.48 -0.22
N ASP A 161 -4.98 -2.03 -1.45
CA ASP A 161 -4.14 -2.28 -2.63
C ASP A 161 -3.18 -1.14 -2.96
N ALA A 162 -3.04 -0.17 -2.04
CA ALA A 162 -2.07 0.91 -2.08
C ALA A 162 -1.38 1.11 -0.72
N TYR A 163 -1.17 0.01 0.03
CA TYR A 163 -0.39 0.00 1.26
C TYR A 163 1.07 -0.34 0.95
N HIS A 164 1.98 0.53 1.37
CA HIS A 164 3.41 0.43 1.11
C HIS A 164 4.18 0.09 2.38
N CYS A 165 5.29 -0.62 2.26
CA CYS A 165 6.29 -0.60 3.33
C CYS A 165 6.90 0.81 3.45
N SER A 166 7.44 1.15 4.62
CA SER A 166 7.80 2.55 4.90
C SER A 166 9.20 2.93 4.41
N LEU A 167 10.02 1.93 4.02
CA LEU A 167 11.40 2.15 3.62
C LEU A 167 11.82 1.13 2.55
N HIS A 168 12.69 1.56 1.62
CA HIS A 168 13.38 0.66 0.68
C HIS A 168 14.47 -0.15 1.37
N GLY A 169 14.12 -1.25 2.03
CA GLY A 169 15.07 -2.06 2.80
C GLY A 169 14.39 -3.13 3.62
N GLY A 170 15.12 -3.70 4.57
CA GLY A 170 14.71 -4.88 5.30
C GLY A 170 13.82 -4.62 6.52
N THR A 171 13.57 -5.69 7.25
CA THR A 171 12.65 -5.87 8.36
C THR A 171 12.72 -4.80 9.44
N ASN A 172 13.88 -4.63 10.10
CA ASN A 172 13.96 -3.75 11.28
C ASN A 172 13.70 -2.28 10.96
N SER A 173 14.25 -1.79 9.85
CA SER A 173 14.07 -0.42 9.41
C SER A 173 12.61 -0.10 9.04
N ASN A 174 11.85 -1.08 8.56
CA ASN A 174 10.43 -0.97 8.28
C ASN A 174 9.57 -1.11 9.54
N ARG A 175 9.81 -2.13 10.37
CA ARG A 175 9.06 -2.35 11.61
C ARG A 175 9.13 -1.17 12.57
N ILE A 176 10.30 -0.52 12.70
CA ILE A 176 10.47 0.67 13.55
C ILE A 176 9.47 1.78 13.19
N PHE A 177 9.12 1.98 11.93
CA PHE A 177 8.09 2.98 11.54
C PHE A 177 6.74 2.69 12.18
N MET A 178 6.30 1.44 12.24
CA MET A 178 5.02 1.07 12.87
C MET A 178 5.05 1.23 14.40
N TRP A 179 6.22 1.25 15.02
CA TRP A 179 6.35 1.32 16.48
C TRP A 179 6.72 2.72 16.98
N THR A 180 7.18 3.62 16.07
CA THR A 180 7.68 4.93 16.48
C THR A 180 7.40 6.07 15.50
N GLY A 181 6.79 5.80 14.35
CA GLY A 181 6.49 6.80 13.32
C GLY A 181 7.70 7.24 12.46
N THR A 182 8.91 6.73 12.72
CA THR A 182 10.15 7.12 12.06
C THR A 182 11.18 5.99 12.14
N ASN A 183 12.14 5.98 11.21
CA ASN A 183 13.37 5.19 11.36
C ASN A 183 14.51 5.98 12.08
N GLY A 184 14.19 7.13 12.66
CA GLY A 184 15.08 7.89 13.50
C GLY A 184 15.15 9.41 13.28
N PRO A 185 15.20 9.96 12.04
CA PRO A 185 15.61 11.36 11.77
C PRO A 185 14.75 12.43 12.42
N THR A 186 13.47 12.18 12.67
CA THR A 186 12.58 13.13 13.36
C THR A 186 12.73 13.10 14.89
N GLY A 187 13.24 11.99 15.43
CA GLY A 187 13.39 11.78 16.89
C GLY A 187 14.84 11.77 17.38
N SER A 188 15.82 11.73 16.47
CA SER A 188 17.25 11.63 16.78
C SER A 188 18.12 12.23 15.66
N ASN A 189 19.45 12.11 15.82
CA ASN A 189 20.43 12.52 14.81
C ASN A 189 20.98 11.34 14.00
N TYR A 190 20.28 10.21 13.98
CA TYR A 190 20.64 9.00 13.19
C TYR A 190 19.43 8.39 12.53
N ALA A 191 19.71 7.47 11.57
CA ALA A 191 18.70 6.70 10.89
C ALA A 191 19.04 5.21 10.90
N VAL A 192 18.07 4.36 11.19
CA VAL A 192 18.13 2.92 10.98
C VAL A 192 17.72 2.62 9.54
N VAL A 193 18.62 2.02 8.76
CA VAL A 193 18.39 1.66 7.35
C VAL A 193 18.78 0.20 7.05
N ASN A 194 19.13 -0.55 8.08
CA ASN A 194 19.51 -1.97 7.99
C ASN A 194 19.02 -2.76 9.20
N ASN A 195 19.24 -4.08 9.20
CA ASN A 195 18.81 -4.99 10.26
C ASN A 195 19.84 -5.16 11.40
N ASN A 196 20.94 -4.41 11.40
CA ASN A 196 22.08 -4.66 12.30
C ASN A 196 21.81 -4.31 13.77
N GLY A 197 21.39 -5.28 14.56
CA GLY A 197 21.38 -5.21 16.02
C GLY A 197 20.26 -4.36 16.64
N TRP A 198 19.23 -4.04 15.88
CA TRP A 198 18.10 -3.22 16.35
C TRP A 198 16.87 -4.04 16.79
N ASP A 199 16.97 -5.32 16.69
CA ASP A 199 15.99 -6.36 17.00
C ASP A 199 16.34 -7.16 18.26
N GLY A 200 17.46 -6.88 18.88
CA GLY A 200 18.00 -7.61 20.03
C GLY A 200 18.11 -6.78 21.31
N LEU A 201 17.87 -7.45 22.45
CA LEU A 201 18.04 -6.90 23.79
C LEU A 201 19.53 -6.80 24.18
N GLY A 202 20.25 -5.91 23.52
CA GLY A 202 21.63 -5.58 23.88
C GLY A 202 21.75 -4.65 25.10
N ALA A 203 22.96 -4.12 25.33
CA ALA A 203 23.17 -3.13 26.41
C ALA A 203 22.37 -1.85 26.20
N SER A 204 21.77 -1.30 27.24
CA SER A 204 20.97 -0.07 27.16
C SER A 204 21.78 1.13 26.64
N ALA A 205 23.09 1.18 26.93
CA ALA A 205 23.98 2.25 26.49
C ALA A 205 24.14 2.37 24.95
N THR A 206 23.83 1.31 24.22
CA THR A 206 23.89 1.27 22.74
C THR A 206 22.51 1.21 22.09
N GLY A 207 21.43 1.37 22.85
CA GLY A 207 20.06 1.35 22.34
C GLY A 207 19.64 2.65 21.65
N LEU A 208 18.61 2.55 20.83
CA LEU A 208 17.94 3.69 20.21
C LEU A 208 17.29 4.57 21.28
N THR A 209 17.26 5.89 21.08
CA THR A 209 16.97 6.83 22.17
C THR A 209 15.71 7.68 21.99
N TRP A 210 15.06 7.65 20.84
CA TRP A 210 13.80 8.39 20.66
C TRP A 210 12.61 7.61 21.24
N THR A 211 11.56 8.35 21.61
CA THR A 211 10.38 7.77 22.27
C THR A 211 9.57 6.88 21.33
N THR A 212 9.21 5.69 21.80
CA THR A 212 8.33 4.76 21.11
C THR A 212 6.85 5.08 21.36
N TYR A 213 5.98 4.58 20.47
CA TYR A 213 4.55 4.75 20.66
C TYR A 213 4.01 3.97 21.88
N ALA A 214 4.62 2.83 22.21
CA ALA A 214 4.32 2.09 23.43
C ALA A 214 4.58 2.92 24.71
N GLU A 215 5.66 3.68 24.76
CA GLU A 215 5.92 4.63 25.87
C GLU A 215 4.86 5.75 25.91
N ARG A 216 4.41 6.24 24.75
CA ARG A 216 3.36 7.27 24.69
C ARG A 216 2.01 6.73 25.17
N LEU A 217 1.63 5.52 24.75
CA LEU A 217 0.42 4.84 25.25
C LEU A 217 0.51 4.66 26.77
N GLN A 218 1.66 4.22 27.29
CA GLN A 218 1.88 4.07 28.73
C GLN A 218 1.69 5.40 29.47
N ALA A 219 2.26 6.48 28.97
CA ALA A 219 2.15 7.82 29.56
C ALA A 219 0.70 8.36 29.51
N ALA A 220 -0.07 7.98 28.49
CA ALA A 220 -1.46 8.38 28.31
C ALA A 220 -2.46 7.48 29.06
N ASN A 221 -2.00 6.45 29.79
CA ASN A 221 -2.83 5.44 30.44
C ASN A 221 -3.75 4.67 29.48
N VAL A 222 -3.36 4.53 28.22
CA VAL A 222 -3.97 3.61 27.26
C VAL A 222 -3.36 2.23 27.48
N SER A 223 -4.16 1.22 27.76
CA SER A 223 -3.66 -0.13 28.03
C SER A 223 -3.08 -0.76 26.77
N TRP A 224 -1.90 -1.37 26.88
CA TRP A 224 -1.22 -2.01 25.75
C TRP A 224 -0.40 -3.22 26.20
N LYS A 225 -0.07 -4.11 25.25
CA LYS A 225 0.79 -5.28 25.52
C LYS A 225 1.34 -5.81 24.19
N VAL A 226 2.56 -6.35 24.22
CA VAL A 226 3.11 -7.18 23.17
C VAL A 226 2.91 -8.65 23.57
N TYR A 227 2.28 -9.43 22.70
CA TYR A 227 2.13 -10.87 22.85
C TYR A 227 3.19 -11.56 21.99
N GLU A 228 4.19 -12.13 22.64
CA GLU A 228 5.33 -12.81 21.99
C GLU A 228 5.87 -13.97 22.80
N ASN A 229 6.42 -14.98 22.13
CA ASN A 229 7.34 -15.92 22.70
C ASN A 229 8.75 -15.37 22.54
N GLN A 230 9.24 -14.65 23.50
CA GLN A 230 10.50 -13.89 23.37
C GLN A 230 11.71 -14.76 22.94
N PRO A 231 11.87 -16.03 23.36
CA PRO A 231 12.94 -16.91 22.85
C PRO A 231 12.81 -17.32 21.37
N ASP A 232 11.62 -17.16 20.78
CA ASP A 232 11.33 -17.51 19.38
C ASP A 232 10.30 -16.50 18.82
N ASN A 233 10.72 -15.25 18.66
CA ASN A 233 9.93 -14.17 18.08
C ASN A 233 10.53 -13.70 16.74
N TYR A 234 11.48 -14.42 16.19
CA TYR A 234 12.21 -14.12 14.96
C TYR A 234 12.89 -12.74 14.95
N THR A 235 13.09 -12.14 16.13
CA THR A 235 13.60 -10.77 16.34
C THR A 235 12.67 -9.66 15.80
N ASP A 236 11.37 -9.96 15.69
CA ASP A 236 10.36 -9.10 15.07
C ASP A 236 9.78 -8.03 16.01
N ASN A 237 10.32 -7.92 17.22
CA ASN A 237 9.93 -6.90 18.20
C ASN A 237 10.98 -5.78 18.26
N PRO A 238 10.80 -4.65 17.54
CA PRO A 238 11.77 -3.56 17.50
C PRO A 238 11.93 -2.80 18.82
N LEU A 239 11.04 -2.97 19.82
CA LEU A 239 11.24 -2.38 21.15
C LEU A 239 12.54 -2.88 21.81
N ALA A 240 12.98 -4.10 21.46
CA ALA A 240 14.25 -4.66 21.91
C ALA A 240 15.48 -3.82 21.52
N GLY A 241 15.36 -2.99 20.48
CA GLY A 241 16.42 -2.07 20.04
C GLY A 241 16.53 -0.79 20.87
N PHE A 242 15.51 -0.44 21.68
CA PHE A 242 15.45 0.85 22.36
C PHE A 242 16.10 0.83 23.76
N ALA A 243 16.87 1.88 24.06
CA ALA A 243 17.59 2.04 25.32
C ALA A 243 16.68 1.87 26.55
N THR A 244 15.47 2.44 26.51
CA THR A 244 14.47 2.33 27.57
C THR A 244 14.11 0.88 27.85
N PHE A 245 13.80 0.10 26.81
CA PHE A 245 13.42 -1.32 26.95
C PHE A 245 14.63 -2.21 27.31
N ARG A 246 15.81 -1.96 26.74
CA ARG A 246 17.05 -2.61 27.15
C ARG A 246 17.37 -2.37 28.63
N LYS A 247 17.09 -1.16 29.15
CA LYS A 247 17.22 -0.88 30.58
C LYS A 247 16.24 -1.66 31.44
N VAL A 248 15.02 -1.84 30.97
CA VAL A 248 14.02 -2.71 31.64
C VAL A 248 14.55 -4.16 31.68
N ASN A 249 15.07 -4.66 30.55
CA ASN A 249 15.66 -6.00 30.49
C ASN A 249 16.81 -6.19 31.50
N GLU A 250 17.67 -5.18 31.69
CA GLU A 250 18.78 -5.23 32.66
C GLU A 250 18.32 -5.25 34.12
N THR A 251 17.11 -4.79 34.43
CA THR A 251 16.64 -4.54 35.80
C THR A 251 15.59 -5.52 36.29
N VAL A 252 14.84 -6.18 35.40
CA VAL A 252 13.79 -7.13 35.78
C VAL A 252 14.40 -8.53 35.87
N PRO A 253 14.36 -9.20 37.06
CA PRO A 253 14.94 -10.51 37.24
C PRO A 253 14.28 -11.57 36.34
N GLY A 254 15.10 -12.40 35.70
CA GLY A 254 14.64 -13.45 34.78
C GLY A 254 14.33 -12.97 33.36
N SER A 255 14.37 -11.66 33.12
CA SER A 255 14.21 -11.08 31.77
C SER A 255 15.33 -11.57 30.84
N PRO A 256 15.05 -11.77 29.52
CA PRO A 256 13.72 -11.67 28.89
C PRO A 256 12.99 -13.03 28.83
N ASN A 257 13.63 -14.14 29.13
CA ASN A 257 13.17 -15.49 28.78
C ASN A 257 12.23 -16.14 29.81
N ALA A 258 12.25 -15.69 31.08
CA ALA A 258 11.31 -16.21 32.07
C ALA A 258 9.85 -15.88 31.67
N PRO A 259 8.89 -16.80 31.94
CA PRO A 259 7.48 -16.49 31.71
C PRO A 259 7.08 -15.19 32.38
N TYR A 260 6.38 -14.32 31.61
CA TYR A 260 5.89 -13.04 32.11
C TYR A 260 4.95 -13.22 33.32
N THR A 261 5.11 -12.34 34.29
CA THR A 261 4.20 -12.27 35.45
C THR A 261 3.84 -10.82 35.80
N ALA A 262 2.69 -10.64 36.45
CA ALA A 262 2.28 -9.32 36.94
C ALA A 262 3.28 -8.72 37.96
N ALA A 263 4.03 -9.55 38.69
CA ALA A 263 5.07 -9.10 39.60
C ALA A 263 6.27 -8.49 38.86
N MET A 264 6.62 -9.01 37.68
CA MET A 264 7.68 -8.44 36.84
C MET A 264 7.24 -7.10 36.22
N GLU A 265 5.99 -7.02 35.76
CA GLU A 265 5.41 -5.75 35.27
C GLU A 265 5.34 -4.69 36.39
N ALA A 266 5.06 -5.08 37.62
CA ALA A 266 5.08 -4.17 38.78
C ALA A 266 6.45 -3.54 39.05
N LEU A 267 7.57 -4.19 38.65
CA LEU A 267 8.91 -3.62 38.71
C LEU A 267 9.14 -2.58 37.61
N SER A 268 8.56 -2.80 36.42
CA SER A 268 8.59 -1.84 35.31
C SER A 268 7.35 -2.03 34.42
N PRO A 269 6.47 -0.99 34.32
CA PRO A 269 5.29 -1.05 33.46
C PRO A 269 5.56 -1.29 31.96
N LEU A 270 6.80 -1.09 31.50
CA LEU A 270 7.22 -1.32 30.13
C LEU A 270 7.64 -2.77 29.87
N TYR A 271 7.77 -3.62 30.92
CA TYR A 271 8.21 -5.01 30.76
C TYR A 271 7.29 -5.85 29.86
N LYS A 272 6.01 -5.54 29.81
CA LYS A 272 5.01 -6.16 28.90
C LYS A 272 5.30 -5.92 27.41
N GLY A 273 6.29 -5.09 27.08
CA GLY A 273 6.74 -4.81 25.72
C GLY A 273 7.88 -5.71 25.23
N ILE A 274 8.59 -6.39 26.15
CA ILE A 274 9.78 -7.20 25.81
C ILE A 274 9.87 -8.53 26.60
N GLY A 275 8.93 -8.78 27.50
CA GLY A 275 8.91 -10.00 28.30
C GLY A 275 8.32 -11.19 27.53
N ASN A 276 8.65 -12.40 27.95
CA ASN A 276 8.06 -13.62 27.40
C ASN A 276 6.58 -13.76 27.81
N THR A 277 5.70 -13.01 27.11
CA THR A 277 4.27 -12.93 27.40
C THR A 277 3.48 -14.13 26.89
N MET A 278 4.05 -14.92 25.96
CA MET A 278 3.46 -16.17 25.45
C MET A 278 4.41 -17.37 25.65
N PRO A 279 4.65 -17.78 26.90
CA PRO A 279 5.59 -18.89 27.23
C PRO A 279 5.10 -20.27 26.77
N ASP A 280 3.93 -20.35 26.16
CA ASP A 280 3.36 -21.54 25.50
C ASP A 280 3.97 -21.83 24.13
N GLY A 281 5.10 -21.21 23.79
CA GLY A 281 5.73 -21.28 22.48
C GLY A 281 5.10 -20.32 21.46
N GLY A 282 4.40 -19.28 21.91
CA GLY A 282 3.79 -18.27 21.06
C GLY A 282 2.39 -18.63 20.52
N PHE A 283 1.73 -19.67 21.08
CA PHE A 283 0.44 -20.15 20.57
C PHE A 283 -0.78 -19.50 21.22
N LEU A 284 -0.65 -18.23 21.63
CA LEU A 284 -1.76 -17.33 22.00
C LEU A 284 -2.53 -17.70 23.27
N GLN A 285 -2.00 -18.53 24.19
CA GLN A 285 -2.73 -18.90 25.41
C GLN A 285 -2.98 -17.67 26.29
N ALA A 286 -1.96 -16.84 26.50
CA ALA A 286 -2.11 -15.61 27.30
C ALA A 286 -3.11 -14.61 26.67
N LEU A 287 -3.16 -14.51 25.35
CA LEU A 287 -4.16 -13.69 24.64
C LEU A 287 -5.57 -14.24 24.87
N ARG A 288 -5.77 -15.56 24.80
CA ARG A 288 -7.06 -16.21 25.07
C ARG A 288 -7.50 -15.99 26.51
N ASP A 289 -6.58 -16.07 27.47
CA ASP A 289 -6.87 -15.85 28.88
C ASP A 289 -7.31 -14.40 29.13
N ASP A 290 -6.60 -13.42 28.55
CA ASP A 290 -6.95 -11.99 28.65
C ASP A 290 -8.33 -11.72 27.99
N ILE A 291 -8.63 -12.34 26.84
CA ILE A 291 -9.94 -12.23 26.17
C ILE A 291 -11.05 -12.85 27.02
N ALA A 292 -10.82 -14.05 27.58
CA ALA A 292 -11.80 -14.74 28.41
C ALA A 292 -12.11 -13.99 29.70
N ALA A 293 -11.10 -13.33 30.26
CA ALA A 293 -11.23 -12.48 31.45
C ALA A 293 -11.82 -11.08 31.16
N GLY A 294 -12.04 -10.72 29.90
CA GLY A 294 -12.44 -9.36 29.48
C GLY A 294 -11.36 -8.31 29.75
N GLN A 295 -10.10 -8.72 29.70
CA GLN A 295 -8.92 -7.90 30.00
C GLN A 295 -8.02 -7.68 28.77
N LEU A 296 -8.50 -7.94 27.55
CA LEU A 296 -7.76 -7.62 26.34
C LEU A 296 -7.39 -6.13 26.35
N PRO A 297 -6.10 -5.77 26.17
CA PRO A 297 -5.69 -4.37 26.14
C PRO A 297 -6.35 -3.58 25.00
N GLN A 298 -6.36 -2.25 25.13
CA GLN A 298 -6.82 -1.36 24.06
C GLN A 298 -5.93 -1.45 22.81
N VAL A 299 -4.62 -1.67 22.99
CA VAL A 299 -3.67 -1.89 21.87
C VAL A 299 -2.86 -3.14 22.16
N SER A 300 -2.86 -4.08 21.23
CA SER A 300 -2.14 -5.35 21.31
C SER A 300 -1.30 -5.55 20.06
N TRP A 301 0.01 -5.79 20.23
CA TRP A 301 0.87 -6.26 19.14
C TRP A 301 1.06 -7.76 19.28
N ILE A 302 0.93 -8.49 18.19
CA ILE A 302 1.16 -9.93 18.12
C ILE A 302 2.45 -10.14 17.33
N VAL A 303 3.39 -10.89 17.91
CA VAL A 303 4.60 -11.35 17.24
C VAL A 303 4.57 -12.87 17.22
N SER A 304 4.52 -13.45 16.02
CA SER A 304 4.45 -14.91 15.85
C SER A 304 5.81 -15.57 16.07
N PRO A 305 5.85 -16.88 16.39
CA PRO A 305 7.08 -17.66 16.28
C PRO A 305 7.60 -17.68 14.84
N GLN A 306 8.92 -17.84 14.67
CA GLN A 306 9.61 -17.87 13.38
C GLN A 306 8.92 -18.75 12.32
N ALA A 307 8.49 -19.95 12.70
CA ALA A 307 7.83 -20.88 11.78
C ALA A 307 6.47 -20.42 11.25
N TYR A 308 5.93 -19.30 11.73
CA TYR A 308 4.58 -18.81 11.38
C TYR A 308 4.55 -17.34 10.95
N CYS A 309 5.73 -16.71 10.74
CA CYS A 309 5.87 -15.30 10.37
C CYS A 309 5.73 -15.02 8.86
N GLU A 310 5.72 -16.04 8.01
CA GLU A 310 5.72 -15.99 6.54
C GLU A 310 7.03 -15.52 5.88
N HIS A 311 8.10 -15.28 6.64
CA HIS A 311 9.40 -14.92 6.06
C HIS A 311 9.88 -15.99 5.08
N PRO A 312 10.23 -15.64 3.84
CA PRO A 312 10.86 -16.56 2.89
C PRO A 312 12.06 -17.30 3.52
N GLY A 313 12.18 -18.59 3.23
CA GLY A 313 13.21 -19.45 3.83
C GLY A 313 12.89 -19.99 5.23
N ALA A 314 12.08 -19.29 6.03
CA ALA A 314 11.75 -19.66 7.40
C ALA A 314 10.33 -20.22 7.57
N SER A 315 9.36 -19.64 6.84
CA SER A 315 7.94 -19.91 7.01
C SER A 315 7.18 -19.85 5.69
N THR A 316 6.21 -20.74 5.50
CA THR A 316 5.34 -20.73 4.32
C THR A 316 4.08 -19.89 4.56
N PRO A 317 3.43 -19.37 3.48
CA PRO A 317 2.12 -18.73 3.59
C PRO A 317 1.05 -19.62 4.25
N GLY A 318 1.17 -20.94 4.12
CA GLY A 318 0.27 -21.89 4.78
C GLY A 318 0.42 -21.91 6.30
N GLN A 319 1.66 -21.76 6.80
CA GLN A 319 1.95 -21.64 8.23
C GLN A 319 1.43 -20.32 8.80
N GLY A 320 1.64 -19.19 8.10
CA GLY A 320 1.07 -17.90 8.49
C GLY A 320 -0.44 -17.90 8.47
N ALA A 321 -1.06 -18.51 7.45
CA ALA A 321 -2.52 -18.67 7.37
C ALA A 321 -3.08 -19.46 8.57
N TYR A 322 -2.40 -20.54 8.98
CA TYR A 322 -2.78 -21.27 10.19
C TYR A 322 -2.72 -20.38 11.44
N TYR A 323 -1.64 -19.63 11.61
CA TYR A 323 -1.47 -18.76 12.78
C TYR A 323 -2.49 -17.63 12.82
N LEU A 324 -2.77 -17.01 11.69
CA LEU A 324 -3.80 -15.97 11.56
C LEU A 324 -5.20 -16.53 11.83
N GLN A 325 -5.50 -17.77 11.40
CA GLN A 325 -6.74 -18.45 11.79
C GLN A 325 -6.82 -18.64 13.30
N LEU A 326 -5.71 -19.07 13.94
CA LEU A 326 -5.64 -19.25 15.38
C LEU A 326 -5.89 -17.95 16.14
N LEU A 327 -5.37 -16.83 15.62
CA LEU A 327 -5.62 -15.49 16.17
C LEU A 327 -7.09 -15.08 16.03
N LEU A 328 -7.71 -15.29 14.86
CA LEU A 328 -9.14 -15.04 14.67
C LEU A 328 -10.01 -15.93 15.55
N ASP A 329 -9.63 -17.19 15.74
CA ASP A 329 -10.31 -18.12 16.63
C ASP A 329 -10.27 -17.61 18.08
N ALA A 330 -9.13 -17.08 18.53
CA ALA A 330 -9.01 -16.50 19.87
C ALA A 330 -9.90 -15.27 20.05
N LEU A 331 -9.82 -14.30 19.11
CA LEU A 331 -10.60 -13.05 19.18
C LEU A 331 -12.11 -13.29 19.11
N THR A 332 -12.56 -14.22 18.27
CA THR A 332 -13.99 -14.51 18.07
C THR A 332 -14.56 -15.48 19.11
N ALA A 333 -13.74 -16.05 19.98
CA ALA A 333 -14.20 -16.89 21.09
C ALA A 333 -15.06 -16.10 22.09
N ASN A 334 -14.83 -14.80 22.23
CA ASN A 334 -15.68 -13.89 22.99
C ASN A 334 -16.36 -12.88 22.05
N PRO A 335 -17.66 -13.07 21.72
CA PRO A 335 -18.38 -12.19 20.80
C PRO A 335 -18.45 -10.72 21.24
N ASP A 336 -18.51 -10.46 22.54
CA ASP A 336 -18.54 -9.08 23.07
C ASP A 336 -17.21 -8.36 22.81
N VAL A 337 -16.09 -9.05 22.98
CA VAL A 337 -14.76 -8.51 22.65
C VAL A 337 -14.61 -8.31 21.15
N TRP A 338 -14.96 -9.33 20.33
CA TRP A 338 -14.84 -9.23 18.88
C TRP A 338 -15.69 -8.10 18.30
N SER A 339 -16.91 -7.91 18.78
CA SER A 339 -17.82 -6.85 18.32
C SER A 339 -17.21 -5.44 18.41
N LYS A 340 -16.15 -5.26 19.21
CA LYS A 340 -15.46 -4.00 19.52
C LYS A 340 -13.99 -3.99 19.07
N THR A 341 -13.57 -5.00 18.28
CA THR A 341 -12.17 -5.22 17.91
C THR A 341 -11.91 -4.90 16.43
N VAL A 342 -10.77 -4.25 16.19
CA VAL A 342 -10.13 -4.12 14.87
C VAL A 342 -8.87 -4.96 14.90
N LEU A 343 -8.74 -5.91 13.97
CA LEU A 343 -7.50 -6.63 13.69
C LEU A 343 -6.89 -6.07 12.40
N ILE A 344 -5.67 -5.55 12.51
CA ILE A 344 -4.84 -5.10 11.40
C ILE A 344 -3.80 -6.18 11.13
N VAL A 345 -3.77 -6.68 9.89
CA VAL A 345 -2.76 -7.62 9.42
C VAL A 345 -2.03 -7.00 8.25
N ASN A 346 -0.74 -6.75 8.40
CA ASN A 346 0.11 -6.15 7.38
C ASN A 346 1.45 -6.89 7.30
N TYR A 347 2.24 -6.54 6.28
CA TYR A 347 3.56 -7.12 6.04
C TYR A 347 4.59 -6.01 6.13
N ASP A 348 5.75 -6.31 6.69
CA ASP A 348 6.76 -5.30 7.01
C ASP A 348 7.49 -4.77 5.78
N GLU A 349 7.86 -5.67 4.84
CA GLU A 349 8.54 -5.30 3.60
C GLU A 349 8.33 -6.38 2.51
N ASN A 350 8.88 -6.17 1.31
CA ASN A 350 8.56 -6.96 0.11
C ASN A 350 9.54 -8.12 -0.17
N ASP A 351 10.57 -8.38 0.68
CA ASP A 351 11.70 -9.28 0.34
C ASP A 351 12.37 -8.85 -0.99
N CYS A 352 12.66 -9.80 -1.85
CA CYS A 352 13.08 -9.51 -3.22
C CYS A 352 11.92 -9.23 -4.17
N PHE A 353 10.67 -9.52 -3.78
CA PHE A 353 9.54 -9.61 -4.72
C PHE A 353 9.16 -8.28 -5.34
N PHE A 354 8.93 -8.34 -6.64
CA PHE A 354 8.52 -7.23 -7.48
C PHE A 354 7.10 -6.75 -7.13
N ASP A 355 6.89 -5.45 -7.26
CA ASP A 355 5.59 -4.80 -7.33
C ASP A 355 5.60 -3.75 -8.44
N HIS A 356 4.57 -3.70 -9.27
CA HIS A 356 4.57 -2.85 -10.47
C HIS A 356 4.28 -1.38 -10.18
N MET A 357 3.66 -1.06 -9.04
CA MET A 357 3.32 0.32 -8.72
C MET A 357 4.53 1.07 -8.18
N PRO A 358 4.89 2.22 -8.78
CA PRO A 358 5.98 3.02 -8.26
C PRO A 358 5.60 3.57 -6.88
N PRO A 359 6.46 3.39 -5.86
CA PRO A 359 6.23 3.98 -4.56
C PRO A 359 6.13 5.51 -4.63
N PRO A 360 5.23 6.14 -3.87
CA PRO A 360 5.05 7.59 -3.87
C PRO A 360 6.14 8.30 -3.04
N ASP A 361 7.40 8.13 -3.43
CA ASP A 361 8.56 8.71 -2.75
C ASP A 361 8.62 10.23 -2.80
N ALA A 362 9.40 10.81 -1.89
CA ALA A 362 9.90 12.17 -2.03
C ALA A 362 10.74 12.32 -3.31
N PRO A 363 10.87 13.54 -3.89
CA PRO A 363 11.63 13.76 -5.13
C PRO A 363 13.08 13.25 -5.04
N SER A 364 13.56 12.49 -6.04
CA SER A 364 14.94 12.00 -6.08
C SER A 364 15.94 13.14 -6.24
N PRO A 365 17.12 13.09 -5.59
CA PRO A 365 18.19 14.04 -5.83
C PRO A 365 18.80 13.86 -7.24
N ASN A 366 19.09 14.96 -7.93
CA ASN A 366 19.74 14.96 -9.24
C ASN A 366 21.29 14.90 -9.15
N GLY A 367 21.85 14.97 -7.95
CA GLY A 367 23.29 14.96 -7.72
C GLY A 367 23.98 16.34 -7.87
N ASP A 368 23.25 17.35 -8.30
CA ASP A 368 23.72 18.74 -8.46
C ASP A 368 23.16 19.70 -7.37
N GLY A 369 22.52 19.15 -6.33
CA GLY A 369 21.85 19.90 -5.28
C GLY A 369 20.38 20.23 -5.59
N THR A 370 19.89 19.84 -6.76
CA THR A 370 18.45 19.92 -7.14
C THR A 370 17.74 18.57 -7.00
N TYR A 371 16.43 18.58 -7.13
CA TYR A 371 15.59 17.39 -7.03
C TYR A 371 14.73 17.19 -8.28
N ALA A 372 14.45 15.95 -8.62
CA ALA A 372 13.53 15.56 -9.68
C ALA A 372 12.08 15.72 -9.17
N GLY A 373 11.57 16.94 -9.19
CA GLY A 373 10.23 17.31 -8.73
C GLY A 373 10.22 18.33 -7.58
N LYS A 374 9.05 18.49 -6.95
CA LYS A 374 8.80 19.48 -5.89
C LYS A 374 7.79 18.97 -4.88
N SER A 375 7.69 19.66 -3.74
CA SER A 375 6.70 19.35 -2.69
C SER A 375 6.16 20.66 -2.10
N THR A 376 4.86 20.69 -1.78
CA THR A 376 4.26 21.80 -1.02
C THR A 376 4.51 21.68 0.48
N VAL A 377 4.96 20.52 0.96
CA VAL A 377 5.34 20.25 2.35
C VAL A 377 6.83 19.92 2.43
N THR A 378 7.45 20.19 3.59
CA THR A 378 8.87 19.87 3.77
C THR A 378 9.14 18.36 3.65
N THR A 379 10.21 18.01 2.93
CA THR A 379 10.73 16.65 2.78
C THR A 379 12.03 16.43 3.57
N GLN A 380 12.37 17.34 4.46
CA GLN A 380 13.64 17.38 5.19
C GLN A 380 14.03 16.04 5.85
N TYR A 381 13.05 15.25 6.32
CA TYR A 381 13.26 14.02 7.08
C TYR A 381 13.13 12.75 6.22
N GLU A 382 13.01 12.89 4.90
CA GLU A 382 12.75 11.77 4.01
C GLU A 382 14.00 11.25 3.28
N TYR A 383 15.20 11.77 3.61
CA TYR A 383 16.44 11.42 2.93
C TYR A 383 17.50 10.89 3.88
N PHE A 384 18.25 9.88 3.46
CA PHE A 384 19.37 9.31 4.21
C PHE A 384 20.57 10.28 4.23
N THR A 385 20.51 11.26 5.10
CA THR A 385 21.53 12.34 5.25
C THR A 385 22.20 12.33 6.61
N VAL A 386 21.78 11.49 7.55
CA VAL A 386 22.31 11.35 8.91
C VAL A 386 22.96 9.98 9.09
N PRO A 387 23.96 9.82 9.99
CA PRO A 387 24.64 8.53 10.18
C PRO A 387 23.72 7.45 10.74
N ASN A 388 24.11 6.19 10.64
CA ASN A 388 23.50 5.10 11.40
C ASN A 388 23.76 5.28 12.91
N PRO A 389 22.93 4.66 13.78
CA PRO A 389 23.10 4.75 15.23
C PRO A 389 24.47 4.20 15.72
N PRO A 390 25.00 4.70 16.87
CA PRO A 390 26.32 4.29 17.40
C PRO A 390 26.39 2.85 17.86
N GLY A 391 25.69 1.94 17.57
CA GLY A 391 25.74 0.50 17.88
C GLY A 391 25.66 -0.36 16.64
N ASP A 392 25.55 0.26 15.47
CA ASP A 392 25.48 -0.45 14.20
C ASP A 392 26.81 -1.16 13.90
N SER A 393 26.76 -2.46 13.70
CA SER A 393 27.95 -3.30 13.43
C SER A 393 28.44 -3.18 11.97
N SER A 394 27.62 -2.63 11.07
CA SER A 394 27.93 -2.49 9.65
C SER A 394 27.23 -1.25 9.07
N PRO A 395 27.60 -0.04 9.54
CA PRO A 395 26.90 1.19 9.19
C PRO A 395 27.08 1.52 7.72
N LEU A 396 25.99 1.93 7.09
CA LEU A 396 25.98 2.47 5.73
C LEU A 396 26.38 3.94 5.75
N LYS A 397 26.94 4.41 4.65
CA LYS A 397 27.20 5.83 4.44
C LYS A 397 25.90 6.52 4.01
N PRO A 398 25.55 7.67 4.60
CA PRO A 398 24.49 8.51 4.06
C PRO A 398 24.76 8.82 2.57
N ASP A 399 23.75 8.53 1.74
CA ASP A 399 23.83 8.66 0.28
C ASP A 399 22.88 9.72 -0.29
N GLY A 400 22.02 10.28 0.58
CA GLY A 400 21.03 11.30 0.21
C GLY A 400 19.82 10.75 -0.54
N LEU A 401 19.70 9.44 -0.72
CA LEU A 401 18.51 8.83 -1.34
C LEU A 401 17.30 8.91 -0.40
N PRO A 402 16.07 8.92 -0.93
CA PRO A 402 14.88 8.89 -0.08
C PRO A 402 14.80 7.57 0.69
N TYR A 403 14.33 7.63 1.94
CA TYR A 403 14.09 6.41 2.72
C TYR A 403 13.04 5.51 2.08
N GLY A 404 12.00 6.09 1.56
CA GLY A 404 10.84 5.41 1.00
C GLY A 404 9.66 6.37 0.85
N PRO A 405 8.42 5.80 0.69
CA PRO A 405 8.08 4.41 0.98
C PRO A 405 8.71 3.42 0.00
N GLY A 406 8.75 2.16 0.39
CA GLY A 406 9.12 1.07 -0.51
C GLY A 406 7.93 0.53 -1.31
N PRO A 407 8.07 -0.66 -1.92
CA PRO A 407 7.00 -1.33 -2.67
C PRO A 407 5.74 -1.55 -1.85
N ARG A 408 4.62 -1.82 -2.54
CA ARG A 408 3.41 -2.25 -1.85
C ARG A 408 3.60 -3.61 -1.19
N VAL A 409 3.00 -3.73 -0.01
CA VAL A 409 2.91 -4.99 0.74
C VAL A 409 1.45 -5.30 1.08
N PRO A 410 1.07 -6.56 1.34
CA PRO A 410 -0.29 -6.91 1.70
C PRO A 410 -0.75 -6.23 2.99
N MET A 411 -2.02 -5.81 3.02
CA MET A 411 -2.64 -5.22 4.20
C MET A 411 -4.13 -5.54 4.23
N PHE A 412 -4.58 -6.11 5.35
CA PHE A 412 -5.99 -6.39 5.64
C PHE A 412 -6.45 -5.60 6.85
N VAL A 413 -7.66 -5.08 6.78
CA VAL A 413 -8.40 -4.58 7.93
C VAL A 413 -9.55 -5.55 8.19
N ILE A 414 -9.45 -6.29 9.28
CA ILE A 414 -10.36 -7.39 9.64
C ILE A 414 -11.15 -6.98 10.87
N SER A 415 -12.44 -6.69 10.69
CA SER A 415 -13.25 -6.13 11.74
C SER A 415 -14.74 -6.25 11.37
N PRO A 416 -15.66 -6.25 12.34
CA PRO A 416 -17.09 -6.17 12.05
C PRO A 416 -17.51 -4.92 11.24
N TRP A 417 -16.71 -3.85 11.26
CA TRP A 417 -16.97 -2.61 10.48
C TRP A 417 -16.31 -2.58 9.10
N SER A 418 -15.52 -3.59 8.74
CA SER A 418 -14.76 -3.65 7.46
C SER A 418 -15.14 -4.83 6.58
N THR A 419 -16.29 -5.47 6.85
CA THR A 419 -16.81 -6.62 6.08
C THR A 419 -17.26 -6.24 4.68
N GLY A 420 -17.39 -7.22 3.78
CA GLY A 420 -17.98 -7.08 2.44
C GLY A 420 -17.01 -7.17 1.27
N GLY A 421 -15.74 -7.54 1.51
CA GLY A 421 -14.75 -7.76 0.46
C GLY A 421 -14.36 -6.49 -0.29
N TYR A 422 -14.30 -5.36 0.40
CA TYR A 422 -13.93 -4.08 -0.18
C TYR A 422 -12.44 -4.02 -0.54
N VAL A 423 -12.12 -3.26 -1.59
CA VAL A 423 -10.78 -2.72 -1.81
C VAL A 423 -10.73 -1.27 -1.38
N ASN A 424 -9.63 -0.88 -0.70
CA ASN A 424 -9.31 0.51 -0.40
C ASN A 424 -8.00 0.88 -1.09
N SER A 425 -8.09 1.81 -2.04
CA SER A 425 -6.94 2.29 -2.83
C SER A 425 -6.42 3.66 -2.36
N GLN A 426 -6.71 4.04 -1.11
CA GLN A 426 -6.01 5.16 -0.47
C GLN A 426 -4.58 4.75 -0.16
N VAL A 427 -3.65 5.68 -0.34
CA VAL A 427 -2.22 5.46 -0.09
C VAL A 427 -1.95 5.40 1.42
N PHE A 428 -1.33 4.31 1.87
CA PHE A 428 -0.98 4.04 3.26
C PHE A 428 0.45 3.53 3.37
N ASP A 429 1.04 3.65 4.57
CA ASP A 429 2.27 2.98 4.99
C ASP A 429 2.18 2.54 6.46
N HIS A 430 3.27 2.07 7.05
CA HIS A 430 3.28 1.63 8.45
C HIS A 430 2.90 2.74 9.44
N THR A 431 3.16 4.02 9.12
CA THR A 431 2.75 5.15 9.97
C THR A 431 1.24 5.32 10.01
N SER A 432 0.51 4.81 9.01
CA SER A 432 -0.96 4.83 8.98
C SER A 432 -1.60 4.05 10.13
N VAL A 433 -0.92 3.00 10.61
CA VAL A 433 -1.37 2.23 11.79
C VAL A 433 -1.34 3.10 13.03
N LEU A 434 -0.26 3.85 13.25
CA LEU A 434 -0.17 4.79 14.38
C LEU A 434 -1.19 5.92 14.25
N ARG A 435 -1.41 6.44 13.05
CA ARG A 435 -2.44 7.47 12.81
C ARG A 435 -3.86 6.97 13.10
N PHE A 436 -4.14 5.70 12.87
CA PHE A 436 -5.40 5.08 13.29
C PHE A 436 -5.53 5.05 14.82
N LEU A 437 -4.43 4.69 15.51
CA LEU A 437 -4.39 4.74 16.99
C LEU A 437 -4.54 6.17 17.52
N GLU A 438 -3.90 7.16 16.86
CA GLU A 438 -4.10 8.60 17.18
C GLU A 438 -5.57 9.00 17.07
N ALA A 439 -6.21 8.65 15.93
CA ALA A 439 -7.61 8.97 15.68
C ALA A 439 -8.54 8.32 16.72
N ARG A 440 -8.22 7.11 17.17
CA ARG A 440 -9.05 6.36 18.13
C ARG A 440 -8.80 6.75 19.58
N PHE A 441 -7.54 6.90 19.99
CA PHE A 441 -7.18 7.06 21.40
C PHE A 441 -6.70 8.46 21.77
N GLY A 442 -6.52 9.35 20.81
CA GLY A 442 -6.06 10.73 21.03
C GLY A 442 -4.59 10.85 21.44
N VAL A 443 -3.79 9.79 21.28
CA VAL A 443 -2.36 9.77 21.61
C VAL A 443 -1.54 10.09 20.37
N SER A 444 -0.99 11.29 20.28
CA SER A 444 -0.21 11.73 19.12
C SER A 444 1.17 11.09 19.02
N GLU A 445 1.62 10.80 17.77
CA GLU A 445 2.99 10.39 17.45
C GLU A 445 3.74 11.51 16.69
N PRO A 446 4.42 12.41 17.39
CA PRO A 446 5.09 13.56 16.75
C PRO A 446 6.29 13.19 15.87
N ASN A 447 6.77 11.94 15.93
CA ASN A 447 7.87 11.47 15.09
C ASN A 447 7.45 11.21 13.64
N ILE A 448 6.14 11.08 13.35
CA ILE A 448 5.66 11.00 11.96
C ILE A 448 5.94 12.33 11.28
N SER A 449 6.76 12.33 10.24
CA SER A 449 7.16 13.53 9.53
C SER A 449 5.96 14.28 8.91
N PRO A 450 6.05 15.59 8.68
CA PRO A 450 5.01 16.35 7.98
C PRO A 450 4.70 15.80 6.60
N TRP A 451 5.71 15.30 5.87
CA TRP A 451 5.53 14.70 4.55
C TRP A 451 4.71 13.41 4.63
N ARG A 452 5.06 12.49 5.56
CA ARG A 452 4.31 11.24 5.73
C ARG A 452 2.89 11.47 6.18
N ARG A 453 2.66 12.45 7.09
CA ARG A 453 1.29 12.85 7.47
C ARG A 453 0.47 13.39 6.31
N THR A 454 1.11 13.99 5.32
CA THR A 454 0.46 14.51 4.12
C THR A 454 0.09 13.39 3.15
N VAL A 455 1.01 12.46 2.89
CA VAL A 455 0.88 11.45 1.82
C VAL A 455 0.03 10.26 2.27
N PHE A 456 0.23 9.75 3.50
CA PHE A 456 -0.40 8.52 3.96
C PHE A 456 -1.66 8.80 4.77
N GLY A 457 -2.71 8.01 4.50
CA GLY A 457 -3.97 8.05 5.24
C GLY A 457 -3.86 7.49 6.66
N ASP A 458 -4.96 7.54 7.40
CA ASP A 458 -5.05 7.08 8.80
C ASP A 458 -5.87 5.79 8.95
N LEU A 459 -6.12 5.06 7.88
CA LEU A 459 -6.92 3.84 7.79
C LEU A 459 -8.42 4.02 8.09
N THR A 460 -8.91 5.17 8.52
CA THR A 460 -10.33 5.35 8.86
C THR A 460 -11.26 5.13 7.67
N SER A 461 -10.79 5.37 6.45
CA SER A 461 -11.53 5.07 5.20
C SER A 461 -11.76 3.58 4.94
N CYS A 462 -11.10 2.67 5.67
CA CYS A 462 -11.31 1.23 5.54
C CYS A 462 -12.61 0.74 6.17
N PHE A 463 -13.30 1.56 6.94
CA PHE A 463 -14.42 1.18 7.78
C PHE A 463 -15.74 1.85 7.38
N ASN A 464 -16.84 1.17 7.68
CA ASN A 464 -18.15 1.77 7.74
C ASN A 464 -18.68 1.65 9.16
N PHE A 465 -18.40 2.65 10.00
CA PHE A 465 -18.85 2.68 11.39
C PHE A 465 -20.33 2.98 11.50
N ALA A 466 -20.88 3.81 10.63
CA ALA A 466 -22.26 4.26 10.71
C ALA A 466 -23.27 3.16 10.34
N THR A 467 -22.96 2.39 9.31
CA THR A 467 -23.84 1.31 8.81
C THR A 467 -22.98 0.11 8.39
N PRO A 468 -22.47 -0.69 9.35
CA PRO A 468 -21.66 -1.86 9.05
C PRO A 468 -22.36 -2.80 8.05
N ASN A 469 -21.61 -3.35 7.11
CA ASN A 469 -22.16 -4.15 6.03
C ASN A 469 -22.27 -5.63 6.42
N ASP A 470 -23.39 -6.28 6.05
CA ASP A 470 -23.66 -7.70 6.30
C ASP A 470 -23.43 -8.58 5.04
N ALA A 471 -22.81 -8.05 3.99
CA ALA A 471 -22.65 -8.76 2.71
C ALA A 471 -21.63 -9.91 2.80
N THR A 472 -21.96 -11.05 2.20
CA THR A 472 -21.21 -12.31 2.30
C THR A 472 -20.68 -12.80 0.96
N PRO A 473 -19.34 -12.93 0.76
CA PRO A 473 -18.75 -13.57 -0.42
C PRO A 473 -18.40 -15.07 -0.25
N ALA A 474 -17.97 -15.75 -1.33
CA ALA A 474 -17.73 -17.20 -1.40
C ALA A 474 -16.33 -17.66 -0.91
N ALA A 475 -16.16 -18.90 -0.43
CA ALA A 475 -15.17 -19.35 0.54
C ALA A 475 -14.14 -20.40 0.15
N ILE A 476 -13.05 -20.56 0.96
CA ILE A 476 -12.08 -21.67 0.97
C ILE A 476 -11.39 -21.77 2.35
N ALA A 477 -10.97 -22.99 2.80
CA ALA A 477 -10.46 -23.28 4.16
C ALA A 477 -8.95 -23.06 4.34
N ALA A 478 -8.52 -22.66 5.57
CA ALA A 478 -7.11 -22.67 5.97
C ALA A 478 -6.60 -24.10 6.22
N PRO A 479 -5.30 -24.37 6.04
CA PRO A 479 -4.70 -25.65 6.40
C PRO A 479 -4.70 -25.85 7.92
N THR A 480 -4.69 -27.10 8.37
CA THR A 480 -4.39 -27.40 9.78
C THR A 480 -2.90 -27.20 10.06
N LYS A 481 -2.51 -27.06 11.35
CA LYS A 481 -1.09 -26.98 11.74
C LYS A 481 -0.26 -28.09 11.10
N ALA A 482 -0.70 -29.35 11.26
CA ALA A 482 0.02 -30.51 10.73
C ALA A 482 0.16 -30.46 9.19
N ALA A 483 -0.86 -30.00 8.47
CA ALA A 483 -0.80 -29.86 7.01
C ALA A 483 0.15 -28.72 6.59
N ALA A 484 0.12 -27.59 7.28
CA ALA A 484 0.99 -26.46 7.01
C ALA A 484 2.47 -26.78 7.29
N ASP A 485 2.77 -27.44 8.41
CA ASP A 485 4.13 -27.87 8.77
C ASP A 485 4.65 -28.95 7.80
N ALA A 486 3.79 -29.89 7.38
CA ALA A 486 4.15 -30.89 6.39
C ALA A 486 4.42 -30.26 5.01
N GLN A 487 3.65 -29.25 4.61
CA GLN A 487 3.89 -28.49 3.38
C GLN A 487 5.23 -27.75 3.43
N SER A 488 5.53 -27.10 4.55
CA SER A 488 6.81 -26.40 4.76
C SER A 488 7.99 -27.38 4.65
N ALA A 489 7.93 -28.53 5.33
CA ALA A 489 8.95 -29.56 5.25
C ALA A 489 9.11 -30.13 3.82
N GLN A 490 8.03 -30.31 3.09
CA GLN A 490 8.06 -30.72 1.69
C GLN A 490 8.75 -29.65 0.81
N GLN A 491 8.37 -28.38 0.96
CA GLN A 491 8.92 -27.30 0.15
C GLN A 491 10.42 -27.11 0.41
N SER A 492 10.86 -27.20 1.67
CA SER A 492 12.28 -27.07 2.02
C SER A 492 13.17 -28.15 1.43
N ALA A 493 12.61 -29.31 1.08
CA ALA A 493 13.32 -30.42 0.44
C ALA A 493 13.45 -30.28 -1.09
N LEU A 494 12.80 -29.30 -1.69
CA LEU A 494 12.77 -29.09 -3.14
C LEU A 494 13.83 -28.08 -3.59
N GLY A 495 14.33 -28.22 -4.81
CA GLY A 495 15.12 -27.20 -5.48
C GLY A 495 14.28 -25.99 -5.89
N ALA A 496 14.93 -24.90 -6.33
CA ALA A 496 14.24 -23.70 -6.79
C ALA A 496 13.25 -24.01 -7.94
N VAL A 497 12.15 -23.25 -8.00
CA VAL A 497 11.22 -23.30 -9.12
C VAL A 497 11.95 -22.86 -10.39
N PRO A 498 11.87 -23.61 -11.49
CA PRO A 498 12.48 -23.21 -12.76
C PRO A 498 11.87 -21.92 -13.32
N VAL A 499 12.70 -20.93 -13.59
CA VAL A 499 12.26 -19.69 -14.24
C VAL A 499 11.96 -19.96 -15.72
N PRO A 500 10.80 -19.56 -16.25
CA PRO A 500 10.44 -19.80 -17.65
C PRO A 500 11.44 -19.17 -18.62
N SER A 501 11.70 -19.84 -19.73
CA SER A 501 12.51 -19.30 -20.83
C SER A 501 11.75 -18.16 -21.54
N VAL A 502 12.47 -17.32 -22.28
CA VAL A 502 11.87 -16.25 -23.10
C VAL A 502 10.79 -16.77 -24.04
N ALA A 503 10.97 -18.00 -24.56
CA ALA A 503 10.00 -18.62 -25.49
C ALA A 503 8.74 -19.17 -24.81
N THR A 504 8.76 -19.37 -23.50
CA THR A 504 7.66 -20.03 -22.75
C THR A 504 6.98 -19.13 -21.72
N GLN A 505 7.56 -17.96 -21.45
CA GLN A 505 6.96 -17.00 -20.51
C GLN A 505 5.76 -16.26 -21.13
N SER A 506 4.79 -15.91 -20.31
CA SER A 506 3.63 -15.12 -20.70
C SER A 506 3.17 -14.28 -19.50
N MET A 507 2.51 -13.14 -19.78
CA MET A 507 1.92 -12.32 -18.72
C MET A 507 0.85 -13.12 -17.96
N PRO A 508 0.82 -13.02 -16.62
CA PRO A 508 -0.24 -13.60 -15.82
C PRO A 508 -1.60 -12.98 -16.14
N GLN A 509 -2.66 -13.74 -15.90
CA GLN A 509 -4.04 -13.30 -16.11
C GLN A 509 -4.65 -12.91 -14.76
N GLN A 510 -5.35 -11.78 -14.74
CA GLN A 510 -6.19 -11.36 -13.63
C GLN A 510 -7.65 -11.31 -14.12
N ALA A 511 -8.54 -12.00 -13.41
CA ALA A 511 -9.94 -12.09 -13.85
C ALA A 511 -10.65 -10.74 -13.74
N LEU A 512 -11.45 -10.40 -14.75
CA LEU A 512 -12.31 -9.21 -14.76
C LEU A 512 -13.53 -9.45 -13.86
N VAL A 513 -13.44 -9.08 -12.59
CA VAL A 513 -14.55 -9.12 -11.63
C VAL A 513 -14.55 -7.82 -10.83
N LEU A 514 -15.70 -7.15 -10.78
CA LEU A 514 -15.88 -5.95 -9.99
C LEU A 514 -15.84 -6.28 -8.49
N ARG A 515 -15.09 -5.47 -7.75
CA ARG A 515 -15.03 -5.51 -6.28
C ARG A 515 -15.62 -4.23 -5.72
N PRO A 516 -16.38 -4.26 -4.61
CA PRO A 516 -16.74 -3.04 -3.91
C PRO A 516 -15.49 -2.25 -3.53
N SER A 517 -15.49 -0.94 -3.74
CA SER A 517 -14.35 -0.07 -3.38
C SER A 517 -14.78 1.03 -2.42
N ARG A 518 -13.90 1.35 -1.48
CA ARG A 518 -14.12 2.45 -0.54
C ARG A 518 -14.06 3.80 -1.24
N ALA A 519 -14.80 4.77 -0.70
CA ALA A 519 -14.65 6.17 -1.06
C ALA A 519 -13.23 6.67 -0.73
N LEU A 520 -12.66 7.48 -1.60
CA LEU A 520 -11.31 8.00 -1.45
C LEU A 520 -11.33 9.51 -1.25
N PRO A 521 -10.34 10.08 -0.54
CA PRO A 521 -10.29 11.50 -0.24
C PRO A 521 -9.64 12.37 -1.33
N TYR A 522 -9.53 11.86 -2.57
CA TYR A 522 -8.75 12.47 -3.64
C TYR A 522 -9.61 13.23 -4.65
N HIS A 523 -9.30 14.53 -4.85
CA HIS A 523 -9.83 15.35 -5.95
C HIS A 523 -8.65 16.01 -6.66
N LEU A 524 -8.09 15.31 -7.63
CA LEU A 524 -6.80 15.63 -8.23
C LEU A 524 -6.98 16.19 -9.64
N HIS A 525 -6.23 17.24 -9.96
CA HIS A 525 -6.22 17.88 -11.26
C HIS A 525 -4.79 18.05 -11.76
N THR A 526 -4.57 17.81 -13.05
CA THR A 526 -3.34 18.20 -13.74
C THR A 526 -3.71 18.76 -15.10
N SER A 527 -3.16 19.91 -15.41
CA SER A 527 -3.31 20.58 -16.71
C SER A 527 -1.95 21.00 -17.27
N ALA A 528 -1.86 21.08 -18.59
CA ALA A 528 -0.68 21.59 -19.27
C ALA A 528 -0.99 22.97 -19.88
N ASN A 529 -0.08 23.92 -19.71
CA ASN A 529 -0.10 25.22 -20.36
C ASN A 529 1.13 25.37 -21.25
N VAL A 530 0.93 25.75 -22.51
CA VAL A 530 2.02 25.91 -23.50
C VAL A 530 2.38 27.38 -23.66
N ASP A 531 3.60 27.74 -23.29
CA ASP A 531 4.16 29.07 -23.51
C ASP A 531 5.04 29.07 -24.76
N THR A 532 4.48 29.52 -25.86
CA THR A 532 5.16 29.57 -27.16
C THR A 532 6.19 30.70 -27.25
N GLN A 533 6.13 31.73 -26.38
CA GLN A 533 7.10 32.83 -26.37
C GLN A 533 8.41 32.40 -25.71
N ASN A 534 8.32 31.68 -24.59
CA ASN A 534 9.46 31.20 -23.84
C ASN A 534 9.89 29.77 -24.26
N GLY A 535 9.12 29.10 -25.13
CA GLY A 535 9.43 27.75 -25.57
C GLY A 535 9.28 26.68 -24.48
N THR A 536 8.30 26.85 -23.59
CA THR A 536 8.14 26.00 -22.40
C THR A 536 6.75 25.38 -22.29
N VAL A 537 6.67 24.27 -21.57
CA VAL A 537 5.42 23.65 -21.12
C VAL A 537 5.40 23.64 -19.61
N TRP A 538 4.31 24.13 -19.03
CA TRP A 538 4.03 24.08 -17.60
C TRP A 538 3.03 22.97 -17.32
N LEU A 539 3.33 22.09 -16.35
CA LEU A 539 2.30 21.30 -15.70
C LEU A 539 1.91 21.95 -14.38
N VAL A 540 0.61 22.01 -14.16
CA VAL A 540 0.01 22.50 -12.92
C VAL A 540 -0.67 21.31 -12.23
N PHE A 541 -0.31 21.06 -10.98
CA PHE A 541 -0.86 20.01 -10.13
C PHE A 541 -1.68 20.67 -9.03
N SER A 542 -2.99 20.43 -9.01
CA SER A 542 -3.89 20.99 -8.02
C SER A 542 -4.62 19.86 -7.29
N ASN A 543 -4.72 19.98 -5.98
CA ASN A 543 -5.39 19.00 -5.12
C ASN A 543 -6.50 19.72 -4.33
N THR A 544 -7.74 19.52 -4.73
CA THR A 544 -8.92 20.07 -4.05
C THR A 544 -9.56 19.07 -3.08
N GLY A 545 -8.97 17.88 -2.94
CA GLY A 545 -9.41 16.85 -2.00
C GLY A 545 -9.01 17.14 -0.55
N SER A 546 -9.21 16.15 0.33
CA SER A 546 -8.94 16.25 1.77
C SER A 546 -7.68 15.50 2.23
N ALA A 547 -7.01 14.75 1.35
CA ALA A 547 -5.72 14.10 1.61
C ALA A 547 -4.68 14.56 0.59
N GLY A 548 -3.41 14.61 0.99
CA GLY A 548 -2.31 14.91 0.07
C GLY A 548 -2.08 13.76 -0.93
N ALA A 549 -1.41 14.07 -2.04
CA ALA A 549 -1.11 13.09 -3.07
C ALA A 549 0.27 13.32 -3.70
N VAL A 550 0.87 12.25 -4.21
CA VAL A 550 2.09 12.32 -5.02
C VAL A 550 1.72 12.04 -6.48
N PHE A 551 2.16 12.93 -7.36
CA PHE A 551 2.09 12.77 -8.81
C PHE A 551 3.45 12.37 -9.35
N HIS A 552 3.52 11.30 -10.13
CA HIS A 552 4.71 10.87 -10.85
C HIS A 552 4.62 11.36 -12.29
N VAL A 553 5.65 12.02 -12.80
CA VAL A 553 5.70 12.48 -14.18
C VAL A 553 6.89 11.85 -14.90
N TYR A 554 6.59 11.08 -15.91
CA TYR A 554 7.55 10.46 -16.81
C TYR A 554 7.62 11.27 -18.10
N ASP A 555 8.81 11.78 -18.44
CA ASP A 555 9.09 12.38 -19.73
C ASP A 555 9.35 11.25 -20.72
N GLN A 556 8.38 10.96 -21.58
CA GLN A 556 8.45 9.82 -22.51
C GLN A 556 9.54 9.96 -23.58
N LEU A 557 10.06 11.18 -23.79
CA LEU A 557 11.22 11.42 -24.66
C LEU A 557 12.54 11.16 -23.93
N HIS A 558 12.53 11.08 -22.60
CA HIS A 558 13.71 11.00 -21.74
C HIS A 558 13.49 10.03 -20.57
N LEU A 559 13.00 8.82 -20.84
CA LEU A 559 12.76 7.80 -19.82
C LEU A 559 14.03 7.27 -19.13
N ASP A 560 15.21 7.64 -19.63
CA ASP A 560 16.50 7.43 -18.97
C ASP A 560 16.73 8.34 -17.75
N ARG A 561 15.97 9.43 -17.64
CA ARG A 561 16.00 10.34 -16.48
C ARG A 561 15.11 9.82 -15.35
N ALA A 562 15.43 10.20 -14.11
CA ALA A 562 14.53 9.95 -12.97
C ALA A 562 13.18 10.64 -13.20
N PRO A 563 12.04 9.96 -12.98
CA PRO A 563 10.72 10.60 -13.06
C PRO A 563 10.63 11.72 -12.03
N ARG A 564 9.96 12.83 -12.40
CA ARG A 564 9.71 13.91 -11.45
C ARG A 564 8.53 13.56 -10.56
N ARG A 565 8.67 13.75 -9.25
CA ARG A 565 7.59 13.51 -8.27
C ARG A 565 7.15 14.81 -7.62
N TYR A 566 5.83 14.98 -7.51
CA TYR A 566 5.22 16.19 -6.96
C TYR A 566 4.28 15.83 -5.82
N THR A 567 4.65 16.22 -4.59
CA THR A 567 3.76 16.08 -3.44
C THR A 567 2.93 17.34 -3.28
N VAL A 568 1.60 17.20 -3.31
CA VAL A 568 0.66 18.32 -3.19
C VAL A 568 -0.30 18.05 -2.03
N GLU A 569 -0.22 18.90 -1.00
CA GLU A 569 -1.13 18.85 0.14
C GLU A 569 -2.58 19.13 -0.27
N ALA A 570 -3.53 18.71 0.55
CA ALA A 570 -4.94 19.07 0.42
C ALA A 570 -5.14 20.58 0.33
N GLY A 571 -5.94 21.05 -0.62
CA GLY A 571 -6.23 22.45 -0.86
C GLY A 571 -5.08 23.27 -1.45
N LYS A 572 -3.99 22.63 -1.89
CA LYS A 572 -2.82 23.33 -2.47
C LYS A 572 -2.64 23.03 -3.96
N GLU A 573 -1.77 23.84 -4.56
CA GLU A 573 -1.35 23.75 -5.95
C GLU A 573 0.16 23.98 -6.04
N LEU A 574 0.82 23.34 -7.01
CA LEU A 574 2.17 23.68 -7.44
C LEU A 574 2.31 23.47 -8.95
N SER A 575 3.32 24.09 -9.53
CA SER A 575 3.64 23.93 -10.95
C SER A 575 5.13 23.68 -11.18
N ASP A 576 5.43 23.04 -12.30
CA ASP A 576 6.79 22.89 -12.78
C ASP A 576 6.88 23.02 -14.30
N ILE A 577 8.10 23.16 -14.79
CA ILE A 577 8.38 23.59 -16.17
C ILE A 577 9.25 22.56 -16.91
N TRP A 578 8.94 22.35 -18.18
CA TRP A 578 9.76 21.66 -19.18
C TRP A 578 10.14 22.65 -20.27
N THR A 579 11.31 22.46 -20.85
CA THR A 579 11.90 23.36 -21.85
C THR A 579 12.11 22.66 -23.21
N PRO A 580 11.07 22.05 -23.81
CA PRO A 580 11.22 21.22 -25.01
C PRO A 580 11.74 22.01 -26.23
N ALA A 581 11.58 23.34 -26.27
CA ALA A 581 12.16 24.14 -27.35
C ALA A 581 13.69 24.06 -27.39
N THR A 582 14.34 23.88 -26.25
CA THR A 582 15.81 23.77 -26.14
C THR A 582 16.31 22.33 -26.16
N THR A 583 15.51 21.38 -25.70
CA THR A 583 15.93 19.97 -25.55
C THR A 583 15.44 19.07 -26.68
N ASP A 584 14.23 19.34 -27.25
CA ASP A 584 13.49 18.38 -28.07
C ASP A 584 12.88 19.02 -29.34
N SER A 585 13.48 20.09 -29.84
CA SER A 585 12.97 20.81 -31.03
C SER A 585 11.49 21.24 -30.90
N GLY A 586 11.04 21.48 -29.67
CA GLY A 586 9.70 21.90 -29.35
C GLY A 586 8.70 20.76 -29.07
N VAL A 587 9.06 19.51 -29.27
CA VAL A 587 8.22 18.33 -28.98
C VAL A 587 8.20 18.03 -27.49
N TYR A 588 7.04 17.68 -26.93
CA TYR A 588 6.88 17.19 -25.56
C TYR A 588 5.93 16.00 -25.49
N SER A 589 6.23 15.07 -24.58
CA SER A 589 5.39 13.90 -24.28
C SER A 589 5.54 13.55 -22.81
N LEU A 590 4.53 13.96 -22.00
CA LEU A 590 4.55 13.84 -20.55
C LEU A 590 3.44 12.91 -20.09
N TRP A 591 3.80 11.87 -19.34
CA TRP A 591 2.92 10.86 -18.78
C TRP A 591 2.83 11.01 -17.27
N VAL A 592 1.63 11.13 -16.72
CA VAL A 592 1.40 11.43 -15.30
C VAL A 592 0.60 10.31 -14.66
N LEU A 593 1.05 9.84 -13.49
CA LEU A 593 0.35 8.89 -12.64
C LEU A 593 0.09 9.51 -11.26
N GLY A 594 -1.07 9.22 -10.69
CA GLY A 594 -1.43 9.53 -9.31
C GLY A 594 -2.21 8.37 -8.67
N PRO A 595 -2.70 8.54 -7.42
CA PRO A 595 -3.46 7.52 -6.71
C PRO A 595 -4.67 6.99 -7.48
N ASN A 596 -5.01 5.72 -7.28
CA ASN A 596 -6.20 5.02 -7.79
C ASN A 596 -6.40 5.17 -9.30
N GLY A 597 -5.34 5.01 -10.12
CA GLY A 597 -5.46 5.09 -11.58
C GLY A 597 -5.72 6.50 -12.12
N PHE A 598 -5.49 7.55 -11.32
CA PHE A 598 -5.41 8.91 -11.87
C PHE A 598 -4.29 8.95 -12.90
N HIS A 599 -4.66 9.23 -14.16
CA HIS A 599 -3.72 9.27 -15.26
C HIS A 599 -3.97 10.46 -16.16
N ARG A 600 -2.89 11.09 -16.60
CA ARG A 600 -2.88 12.18 -17.59
C ARG A 600 -1.75 11.99 -18.58
N GLU A 601 -2.03 12.39 -19.82
CA GLU A 601 -1.02 12.39 -20.88
C GLU A 601 -1.09 13.71 -21.67
N PHE A 602 0.06 14.32 -21.90
CA PHE A 602 0.19 15.59 -22.58
C PHE A 602 1.24 15.49 -23.67
N THR A 603 0.83 15.52 -24.94
CA THR A 603 1.76 15.53 -26.08
C THR A 603 1.49 16.72 -26.99
N GLY A 604 2.51 17.20 -27.67
CA GLY A 604 2.40 18.27 -28.63
C GLY A 604 3.74 18.84 -29.09
N ASN A 605 3.65 19.92 -29.85
CA ASN A 605 4.81 20.66 -30.34
C ASN A 605 4.62 22.17 -30.17
N ILE A 606 5.49 22.80 -29.40
CA ILE A 606 5.45 24.24 -29.10
C ILE A 606 5.61 25.09 -30.35
N VAL A 607 6.50 24.67 -31.28
CA VAL A 607 6.78 25.40 -32.52
C VAL A 607 5.52 25.44 -33.40
N ALA A 608 4.82 24.31 -33.52
CA ALA A 608 3.57 24.26 -34.27
C ALA A 608 2.44 25.10 -33.58
N ALA A 609 2.41 25.13 -32.25
CA ALA A 609 1.46 25.94 -31.49
C ALA A 609 1.70 27.45 -31.60
N ALA A 610 2.90 27.91 -31.95
CA ALA A 610 3.24 29.33 -32.03
C ALA A 610 2.52 30.08 -33.16
N THR A 611 2.18 29.40 -34.23
CA THR A 611 1.57 29.99 -35.44
C THR A 611 0.18 29.45 -35.76
N GLY A 612 -0.32 28.51 -34.97
CA GLY A 612 -1.58 27.81 -35.21
C GLY A 612 -2.55 27.82 -34.03
N PRO A 613 -3.47 26.83 -34.01
CA PRO A 613 -4.36 26.62 -32.89
C PRO A 613 -3.58 26.14 -31.66
N LYS A 614 -4.01 26.56 -30.47
CA LYS A 614 -3.42 26.19 -29.20
C LYS A 614 -4.52 25.79 -28.22
N PRO A 615 -5.02 24.53 -28.28
CA PRO A 615 -6.01 24.05 -27.35
C PRO A 615 -5.40 23.78 -25.96
N GLU A 616 -5.90 24.48 -24.96
CA GLU A 616 -5.68 24.24 -23.54
C GLU A 616 -6.87 23.46 -23.00
N VAL A 617 -6.64 22.39 -22.27
CA VAL A 617 -7.71 21.48 -21.82
C VAL A 617 -7.61 21.24 -20.33
N ARG A 618 -8.74 21.42 -19.64
CA ARG A 618 -8.90 21.09 -18.21
C ARG A 618 -10.00 20.07 -18.03
N VAL A 619 -9.80 19.13 -17.11
CA VAL A 619 -10.85 18.23 -16.63
C VAL A 619 -11.44 18.82 -15.37
N CYS A 620 -12.77 18.88 -15.32
CA CYS A 620 -13.53 19.32 -14.17
C CYS A 620 -14.52 18.23 -13.75
N TYR A 621 -14.83 18.16 -12.47
CA TYR A 621 -15.70 17.14 -11.88
C TYR A 621 -17.02 17.74 -11.43
N ASP A 622 -18.12 17.05 -11.72
CA ASP A 622 -19.43 17.27 -11.14
C ASP A 622 -19.76 16.09 -10.22
N GLU A 623 -19.31 16.18 -8.98
CA GLU A 623 -19.47 15.14 -7.96
C GLU A 623 -20.92 14.87 -7.63
N THR A 624 -21.76 15.91 -7.64
CA THR A 624 -23.19 15.82 -7.33
C THR A 624 -23.94 14.94 -8.33
N ASN A 625 -23.60 15.10 -9.63
CA ASN A 625 -24.25 14.37 -10.71
C ASN A 625 -23.42 13.16 -11.21
N ASN A 626 -22.30 12.87 -10.55
CA ASN A 626 -21.35 11.83 -10.96
C ASN A 626 -21.00 11.97 -12.44
N ALA A 627 -20.36 13.08 -12.79
CA ALA A 627 -20.06 13.42 -14.17
C ALA A 627 -18.71 14.14 -14.31
N VAL A 628 -18.23 14.21 -15.54
CA VAL A 628 -17.01 14.91 -15.92
C VAL A 628 -17.29 15.84 -17.10
N TYR A 629 -16.63 16.98 -17.14
CA TYR A 629 -16.60 17.83 -18.31
C TYR A 629 -15.18 18.31 -18.62
N LEU A 630 -14.95 18.61 -19.89
CA LEU A 630 -13.68 19.17 -20.37
C LEU A 630 -13.91 20.63 -20.73
N THR A 631 -13.18 21.56 -20.10
CA THR A 631 -13.08 22.92 -20.59
C THR A 631 -11.98 22.94 -21.66
N ILE A 632 -12.36 23.09 -22.91
CA ILE A 632 -11.46 23.13 -24.08
C ILE A 632 -11.42 24.58 -24.56
N MET A 633 -10.33 25.28 -24.27
CA MET A 633 -10.11 26.67 -24.66
C MET A 633 -9.06 26.74 -25.78
N ASN A 634 -9.33 27.44 -26.84
CA ASN A 634 -8.35 27.72 -27.90
C ASN A 634 -7.67 29.05 -27.68
N THR A 635 -6.49 29.08 -27.15
CA THR A 635 -5.67 30.28 -26.90
C THR A 635 -4.76 30.64 -28.09
N GLY A 636 -4.88 29.92 -29.20
CA GLY A 636 -4.16 30.17 -30.45
C GLY A 636 -4.79 31.24 -31.33
N THR A 637 -4.26 31.38 -32.57
CA THR A 637 -4.61 32.45 -33.51
C THR A 637 -5.60 32.02 -34.59
N SER A 638 -5.88 30.73 -34.74
CA SER A 638 -6.80 30.16 -35.72
C SER A 638 -7.77 29.16 -35.06
N THR A 639 -8.91 28.89 -35.72
CA THR A 639 -9.86 27.89 -35.27
C THR A 639 -9.18 26.51 -35.21
N THR A 640 -9.48 25.71 -34.17
CA THR A 640 -9.06 24.30 -34.06
C THR A 640 -10.26 23.37 -34.15
N SER A 641 -10.05 22.21 -34.79
CA SER A 641 -10.94 21.07 -34.71
C SER A 641 -10.38 20.10 -33.69
N VAL A 642 -11.19 19.71 -32.71
CA VAL A 642 -10.81 18.72 -31.69
C VAL A 642 -11.76 17.54 -31.73
N THR A 643 -11.22 16.34 -31.56
CA THR A 643 -12.00 15.11 -31.44
C THR A 643 -11.76 14.51 -30.06
N VAL A 644 -12.83 14.22 -29.33
CA VAL A 644 -12.79 13.50 -28.06
C VAL A 644 -13.24 12.07 -28.30
N THR A 645 -12.42 11.10 -27.87
CA THR A 645 -12.70 9.66 -27.97
C THR A 645 -12.72 9.05 -26.58
N SER A 646 -13.67 8.18 -26.29
CA SER A 646 -13.65 7.36 -25.09
C SER A 646 -12.77 6.14 -25.33
N ASN A 647 -11.79 5.91 -24.45
CA ASN A 647 -10.91 4.75 -24.52
C ASN A 647 -11.47 3.53 -23.76
N ALA A 648 -12.40 3.78 -22.81
CA ALA A 648 -13.04 2.76 -22.00
C ALA A 648 -14.39 3.23 -21.44
N TYR A 649 -15.18 2.32 -20.90
CA TYR A 649 -16.42 2.49 -20.13
C TYR A 649 -17.66 2.89 -20.94
N ARG A 650 -17.53 3.40 -22.16
CA ARG A 650 -18.65 3.83 -23.01
C ARG A 650 -18.34 3.64 -24.47
N ALA A 651 -19.38 3.38 -25.27
CA ALA A 651 -19.28 3.07 -26.71
C ALA A 651 -19.78 4.19 -27.60
N ASP A 652 -20.32 5.29 -27.05
CA ASP A 652 -20.75 6.47 -27.78
C ASP A 652 -19.56 7.39 -28.09
N GLY A 653 -19.67 8.16 -29.14
CA GLY A 653 -18.57 8.95 -29.69
C GLY A 653 -17.97 8.36 -30.97
N PRO A 654 -16.87 8.87 -31.52
CA PRO A 654 -16.17 10.08 -31.06
C PRO A 654 -17.00 11.37 -31.22
N TRP A 655 -16.65 12.41 -30.44
CA TRP A 655 -17.32 13.73 -30.51
C TRP A 655 -16.36 14.75 -31.06
N ALA A 656 -16.82 15.50 -32.07
CA ALA A 656 -16.06 16.55 -32.74
C ALA A 656 -16.55 17.95 -32.35
N TYR A 657 -15.62 18.84 -32.08
CA TYR A 657 -15.87 20.23 -31.70
C TYR A 657 -14.98 21.14 -32.52
N SER A 658 -15.57 22.26 -33.01
CA SER A 658 -14.83 23.37 -33.64
C SER A 658 -14.74 24.51 -32.63
N VAL A 659 -13.51 24.91 -32.27
CA VAL A 659 -13.26 25.94 -31.26
C VAL A 659 -12.53 27.12 -31.92
N PRO A 660 -13.22 28.25 -32.17
CA PRO A 660 -12.60 29.45 -32.74
C PRO A 660 -11.50 30.02 -31.82
N ALA A 661 -10.59 30.80 -32.39
CA ALA A 661 -9.55 31.49 -31.63
C ALA A 661 -10.15 32.34 -30.48
N GLY A 662 -9.62 32.23 -29.29
CA GLY A 662 -10.09 32.93 -28.08
C GLY A 662 -11.41 32.42 -27.50
N MET A 663 -11.99 31.35 -28.04
CA MET A 663 -13.24 30.77 -27.55
C MET A 663 -13.01 29.46 -26.82
N GLN A 664 -14.05 28.98 -26.07
CA GLN A 664 -14.04 27.68 -25.38
C GLN A 664 -15.35 26.93 -25.64
N VAL A 665 -15.28 25.58 -25.42
CA VAL A 665 -16.43 24.67 -25.36
C VAL A 665 -16.31 23.79 -24.12
N GLU A 666 -17.44 23.32 -23.58
CA GLU A 666 -17.48 22.53 -22.36
C GLU A 666 -18.35 21.27 -22.52
N PRO A 667 -17.88 20.27 -23.29
CA PRO A 667 -18.58 18.99 -23.40
C PRO A 667 -18.65 18.28 -22.03
N TYR A 668 -19.80 17.66 -21.79
CA TYR A 668 -20.18 17.06 -20.51
C TYR A 668 -20.60 15.59 -20.69
N TRP A 669 -20.16 14.71 -19.78
CA TRP A 669 -20.51 13.29 -19.80
C TRP A 669 -20.88 12.79 -18.40
N SER A 670 -22.09 12.18 -18.29
CA SER A 670 -22.45 11.41 -17.10
C SER A 670 -21.60 10.14 -17.00
N LEU A 671 -21.18 9.82 -15.79
CA LEU A 671 -20.39 8.63 -15.46
C LEU A 671 -21.18 7.61 -14.62
N THR A 672 -22.51 7.77 -14.53
CA THR A 672 -23.36 6.89 -13.72
C THR A 672 -23.25 5.42 -14.16
N ALA A 673 -23.18 5.18 -15.48
CA ALA A 673 -23.08 3.82 -16.03
C ALA A 673 -21.71 3.15 -15.78
N SER A 674 -20.67 3.95 -15.53
CA SER A 674 -19.31 3.49 -15.25
C SER A 674 -18.90 3.62 -13.77
N ASN A 675 -19.84 3.94 -12.88
CA ASN A 675 -19.59 4.12 -11.45
C ASN A 675 -18.50 5.18 -11.15
N GLY A 676 -18.49 6.27 -11.92
CA GLY A 676 -17.55 7.38 -11.77
C GLY A 676 -16.24 7.24 -12.57
N TRP A 677 -15.98 6.12 -13.23
CA TRP A 677 -14.77 5.90 -14.01
C TRP A 677 -14.86 6.55 -15.40
N TYR A 678 -13.76 7.17 -15.84
CA TYR A 678 -13.65 7.80 -17.15
C TYR A 678 -12.25 7.59 -17.75
N ASP A 679 -12.17 7.59 -19.08
CA ASP A 679 -10.93 7.57 -19.85
C ASP A 679 -11.19 8.17 -21.24
N PHE A 680 -10.75 9.41 -21.43
CA PHE A 680 -10.95 10.16 -22.67
C PHE A 680 -9.60 10.59 -23.24
N THR A 681 -9.48 10.46 -24.58
CA THR A 681 -8.41 11.09 -25.34
C THR A 681 -9.00 12.21 -26.19
N LEU A 682 -8.46 13.42 -26.07
CA LEU A 682 -8.67 14.53 -26.95
C LEU A 682 -7.49 14.60 -27.93
N ALA A 683 -7.79 14.62 -29.22
CA ALA A 683 -6.83 14.85 -30.29
C ALA A 683 -7.20 16.13 -31.05
N ALA A 684 -6.21 16.96 -31.35
CA ALA A 684 -6.36 18.18 -32.11
C ALA A 684 -5.32 18.23 -33.22
N GLU A 685 -5.43 19.26 -34.07
CA GLU A 685 -4.47 19.54 -35.13
C GLU A 685 -3.06 19.74 -34.55
N ASN A 686 -2.03 19.64 -35.38
CA ASN A 686 -0.62 19.81 -35.03
C ASN A 686 -0.07 18.76 -34.01
N GLY A 687 -0.71 17.59 -33.95
CA GLY A 687 -0.26 16.46 -33.09
C GLY A 687 -0.49 16.70 -31.59
N VAL A 688 -1.36 17.63 -31.22
CA VAL A 688 -1.74 17.84 -29.83
C VAL A 688 -2.65 16.71 -29.37
N THR A 689 -2.21 15.98 -28.33
CA THR A 689 -3.01 14.95 -27.67
C THR A 689 -3.06 15.18 -26.18
N ARG A 690 -4.24 14.97 -25.58
CA ARG A 690 -4.47 15.01 -24.14
C ARG A 690 -5.27 13.78 -23.75
N ARG A 691 -4.79 13.00 -22.77
CA ARG A 691 -5.54 11.89 -22.20
C ARG A 691 -5.85 12.16 -20.75
N PHE A 692 -7.05 11.82 -20.34
CA PHE A 692 -7.55 12.01 -18.99
C PHE A 692 -8.29 10.75 -18.54
N ALA A 693 -7.76 10.07 -17.53
CA ALA A 693 -8.41 8.90 -16.94
C ALA A 693 -8.38 8.96 -15.42
N GLY A 694 -9.31 8.25 -14.79
CA GLY A 694 -9.46 8.16 -13.36
C GLY A 694 -10.89 7.92 -12.93
N ARG A 695 -11.19 8.15 -11.65
CA ARG A 695 -12.52 8.09 -11.06
C ARG A 695 -12.91 9.44 -10.46
N VAL A 696 -14.15 9.86 -10.66
CA VAL A 696 -14.75 10.98 -9.91
C VAL A 696 -15.14 10.44 -8.52
N GLU A 697 -14.57 11.01 -7.49
CA GLU A 697 -14.88 10.66 -6.09
C GLU A 697 -16.09 11.47 -5.63
N THR A 698 -17.14 10.79 -5.21
CA THR A 698 -18.42 11.42 -4.77
C THR A 698 -18.59 11.37 -3.25
N GLY A 699 -17.54 10.96 -2.49
CA GLY A 699 -17.62 10.71 -1.06
C GLY A 699 -18.41 9.45 -0.67
N LYS A 700 -18.75 8.60 -1.64
CA LYS A 700 -19.48 7.35 -1.44
C LYS A 700 -18.70 6.16 -1.95
N ASP A 701 -18.90 5.01 -1.31
CA ASP A 701 -18.37 3.73 -1.80
C ASP A 701 -18.85 3.46 -3.24
N SER A 702 -18.01 2.78 -4.03
CA SER A 702 -18.23 2.50 -5.44
C SER A 702 -17.72 1.10 -5.79
N VAL A 703 -17.11 0.93 -6.96
CA VAL A 703 -16.50 -0.33 -7.41
C VAL A 703 -15.08 -0.07 -7.94
N SER A 704 -14.25 -1.13 -7.95
CA SER A 704 -12.96 -1.15 -8.64
C SER A 704 -13.11 -0.82 -10.14
N ASP A 705 -11.99 -0.50 -10.81
CA ASP A 705 -12.01 -0.13 -12.22
C ASP A 705 -12.68 -1.20 -13.10
N PRO A 706 -13.82 -0.91 -13.77
CA PRO A 706 -14.52 -1.86 -14.61
C PRO A 706 -13.77 -2.29 -15.87
N ALA A 707 -12.73 -1.57 -16.27
CA ALA A 707 -11.90 -1.91 -17.42
C ALA A 707 -10.59 -2.63 -17.03
N MET A 708 -10.32 -2.81 -15.74
CA MET A 708 -9.17 -3.56 -15.25
C MET A 708 -9.41 -5.06 -15.47
N GLY A 709 -8.48 -5.72 -16.16
CA GLY A 709 -8.62 -7.13 -16.60
C GLY A 709 -9.16 -7.28 -18.03
N ALA A 710 -9.61 -6.23 -18.69
CA ALA A 710 -9.89 -6.30 -20.13
C ALA A 710 -8.57 -6.47 -20.90
N ALA A 711 -8.53 -7.40 -21.87
CA ALA A 711 -7.41 -7.51 -22.79
C ALA A 711 -7.19 -6.15 -23.48
N SER A 712 -5.98 -5.62 -23.37
CA SER A 712 -5.55 -4.39 -24.03
C SER A 712 -5.49 -4.59 -25.55
#